data_a792e417f38d62a2f088abed2271f1ca
#
_entry.id   a792e417f38d62a2f088abed2271f1ca
#
_cell.length_a   1.000
_cell.length_b   1.000
_cell.length_c   1.000
_cell.angle_alpha   90.00
_cell.angle_beta   90.00
_cell.angle_gamma   90.00
#
_symmetry.space_group_name_H-M   'P 1'
#
loop_
_entity.id
_entity.type
_entity.pdbx_description
1 polymer ?
#
loop_
_entity_poly.entity_id
_entity_poly.type
_entity_poly.pdbx_seq_one_letter_code
_entity_poly.pdbx_strand_id
1 'polypeptide(L)'
;MIAAIKEKTIALIDSLKSTCQTYGMGNDGNEYKIITQVFLYKFINDKFGYAIKELDENIAKAEKWETAYTELSEDDRADLLDALAADIPILYPEHLISNLWNQQAKGDFNLIFDQTMKDIADKNMGIFSTQTTQNTKIPLFESLTQYVTDDGQRAPFARALVDKLVKFSFEEAFSEHYDFFSAIFEYLIKDYNTAGGGKYAEYYTPHAIATIMARLLVGGKTDLHNIECYDPSAGTGTLLMALGHQIGEDRCTIFAQDISQRSNKMLKLNLILNGLISSLDHAIQGDTLVSPYHKSDDGENLRTFDYVVSNPPFNMDFSDTHEKIAAMPARFWAGVPNIPKKKKESMAIYTCFIQHIINSMKKDGRGAVVVPSGFLTDTGSIQSEIRNYLIQNRFLSSVVQMPTNVFANTNTSVSVIFIDKKQKNDSIMFIDASKLGKSVKIDDSTKTIFSDDDVEKIVNAVIKRSCVPEFSIDVDVKNIESNNNMIKPGLYFKMYYHVLVDYQVNMNEAMKIFNQKRLGLIREMRNYYARNLLINWFVDFDFPSASKELHTTDYGDFPRNIKLVPFQDLVSESISGEWGKECPEGRYSQAIKCIRGTDIPNITLAYYGDVPLRYVQKKHIQEKRVQTNDIIVEISGGSPVQSTGRTCLITGTILNDLELPVLCTNFCRIIRLKEPAYAEYIYHYIFLLYTRGYFFNLENNTTGIKNLIFSAFLQNIKIPIPNDISILNNFLNQLDIYSSRI
;
A
#
# COMPACT_ATOMS: atom_id res chain seq x y z
N MET A 1 -2.20 31.65 -12.78
CA MET A 1 -1.78 32.23 -11.48
C MET A 1 -1.18 31.15 -10.61
N ILE A 2 -1.90 30.12 -10.21
CA ILE A 2 -1.46 28.99 -9.33
C ILE A 2 -0.13 28.34 -9.77
N ALA A 3 0.01 27.98 -11.04
CA ALA A 3 1.23 27.37 -11.55
C ALA A 3 2.47 28.27 -11.39
N ALA A 4 2.32 29.58 -11.61
CA ALA A 4 3.42 30.53 -11.47
C ALA A 4 3.83 30.74 -10.00
N ILE A 5 2.88 30.76 -9.05
CA ILE A 5 3.18 30.85 -7.61
C ILE A 5 3.88 29.57 -7.16
N LYS A 6 3.39 28.41 -7.60
CA LYS A 6 4.01 27.11 -7.30
C LYS A 6 5.46 27.05 -7.76
N GLU A 7 5.73 27.46 -9.00
CA GLU A 7 7.10 27.52 -9.55
C GLU A 7 8.00 28.47 -8.75
N LYS A 8 7.52 29.68 -8.40
CA LYS A 8 8.26 30.63 -7.55
C LYS A 8 8.57 30.04 -6.18
N THR A 9 7.61 29.33 -5.57
CA THR A 9 7.78 28.71 -4.24
C THR A 9 8.80 27.57 -4.31
N ILE A 10 8.75 26.74 -5.34
CA ILE A 10 9.75 25.70 -5.59
C ILE A 10 11.14 26.33 -5.79
N ALA A 11 11.23 27.40 -6.55
CA ALA A 11 12.49 28.12 -6.77
C ALA A 11 13.05 28.70 -5.46
N LEU A 12 12.21 29.17 -4.52
CA LEU A 12 12.65 29.56 -3.18
C LEU A 12 13.28 28.38 -2.45
N ILE A 13 12.59 27.23 -2.38
CA ILE A 13 13.11 26.02 -1.71
C ILE A 13 14.44 25.59 -2.31
N ASP A 14 14.57 25.56 -3.64
CA ASP A 14 15.81 25.20 -4.32
C ASP A 14 16.95 26.21 -4.06
N SER A 15 16.61 27.49 -3.95
CA SER A 15 17.60 28.52 -3.59
C SER A 15 18.10 28.39 -2.15
N LEU A 16 17.23 27.97 -1.21
CA LEU A 16 17.61 27.66 0.17
C LEU A 16 18.50 26.42 0.23
N LYS A 17 18.16 25.35 -0.52
CA LYS A 17 19.01 24.15 -0.67
C LYS A 17 20.40 24.52 -1.21
N SER A 18 20.45 25.28 -2.29
CA SER A 18 21.71 25.76 -2.87
C SER A 18 22.54 26.58 -1.86
N THR A 19 21.89 27.37 -1.02
CA THR A 19 22.56 28.08 0.06
C THR A 19 23.17 27.11 1.08
N CYS A 20 22.41 26.14 1.56
CA CYS A 20 22.93 25.10 2.46
C CYS A 20 24.12 24.35 1.85
N GLN A 21 24.05 23.97 0.57
CA GLN A 21 25.16 23.33 -0.15
C GLN A 21 26.41 24.19 -0.21
N THR A 22 26.27 25.50 -0.49
CA THR A 22 27.37 26.44 -0.57
C THR A 22 28.14 26.54 0.75
N TYR A 23 27.44 26.37 1.88
CA TYR A 23 28.04 26.41 3.22
C TYR A 23 28.34 25.02 3.81
N GLY A 24 28.46 24.00 2.94
CA GLY A 24 28.94 22.68 3.32
C GLY A 24 27.89 21.76 3.96
N MET A 25 26.61 22.12 3.89
CA MET A 25 25.51 21.34 4.50
C MET A 25 24.67 20.57 3.48
N GLY A 26 25.12 20.48 2.22
CA GLY A 26 24.42 19.73 1.18
C GLY A 26 24.32 18.25 1.54
N ASN A 27 23.11 17.69 1.52
CA ASN A 27 22.80 16.32 1.95
C ASN A 27 23.14 15.99 3.41
N ASP A 28 23.40 17.01 4.25
CA ASP A 28 23.56 16.85 5.69
C ASP A 28 22.21 16.62 6.37
N GLY A 29 22.19 15.83 7.44
CA GLY A 29 20.98 15.56 8.21
C GLY A 29 20.33 16.80 8.84
N ASN A 30 21.01 17.96 8.86
CA ASN A 30 20.51 19.23 9.38
C ASN A 30 19.97 20.17 8.28
N GLU A 31 20.29 19.92 7.00
CA GLU A 31 19.83 20.73 5.87
C GLU A 31 18.31 20.93 5.91
N TYR A 32 17.55 19.84 6.09
CA TYR A 32 16.09 19.92 6.17
C TYR A 32 15.58 20.76 7.33
N LYS A 33 16.26 20.73 8.49
CA LYS A 33 15.87 21.52 9.66
C LYS A 33 15.96 23.02 9.37
N ILE A 34 17.04 23.40 8.67
CA ILE A 34 17.28 24.78 8.29
C ILE A 34 16.20 25.23 7.29
N ILE A 35 16.04 24.46 6.20
CA ILE A 35 15.12 24.82 5.11
C ILE A 35 13.69 24.91 5.64
N THR A 36 13.24 23.92 6.42
CA THR A 36 11.86 23.90 6.93
C THR A 36 11.57 25.04 7.89
N GLN A 37 12.51 25.38 8.78
CA GLN A 37 12.32 26.47 9.73
C GLN A 37 12.40 27.85 9.06
N VAL A 38 13.33 28.03 8.10
CA VAL A 38 13.44 29.26 7.33
C VAL A 38 12.23 29.47 6.43
N PHE A 39 11.75 28.42 5.80
CA PHE A 39 10.52 28.43 5.02
C PHE A 39 9.30 28.78 5.89
N LEU A 40 9.17 28.15 7.06
CA LEU A 40 8.11 28.45 8.01
C LEU A 40 8.20 29.90 8.47
N TYR A 41 9.39 30.40 8.79
CA TYR A 41 9.58 31.81 9.19
C TYR A 41 9.08 32.78 8.11
N LYS A 42 9.41 32.51 6.83
CA LYS A 42 8.88 33.33 5.73
C LYS A 42 7.35 33.26 5.64
N PHE A 43 6.80 32.05 5.75
CA PHE A 43 5.35 31.83 5.67
C PHE A 43 4.62 32.63 6.77
N ILE A 44 5.07 32.53 8.03
CA ILE A 44 4.41 33.24 9.14
C ILE A 44 4.60 34.76 9.06
N ASN A 45 5.77 35.25 8.60
CA ASN A 45 5.98 36.68 8.38
C ASN A 45 4.95 37.24 7.40
N ASP A 46 4.75 36.57 6.28
CA ASP A 46 3.82 37.01 5.25
C ASP A 46 2.35 36.82 5.67
N LYS A 47 2.04 35.72 6.38
CA LYS A 47 0.68 35.45 6.90
C LYS A 47 0.27 36.49 7.94
N PHE A 48 1.22 36.88 8.82
CA PHE A 48 1.03 37.99 9.75
C PHE A 48 0.75 39.29 9.01
N GLY A 49 1.60 39.64 8.00
CA GLY A 49 1.41 40.85 7.19
C GLY A 49 0.05 40.87 6.48
N TYR A 50 -0.37 39.71 5.94
CA TYR A 50 -1.69 39.57 5.33
C TYR A 50 -2.83 39.83 6.33
N ALA A 51 -2.76 39.23 7.53
CA ALA A 51 -3.79 39.40 8.57
C ALA A 51 -3.91 40.82 9.09
N ILE A 52 -2.78 41.52 9.35
CA ILE A 52 -2.84 42.92 9.84
C ILE A 52 -3.32 43.91 8.79
N LYS A 53 -3.13 43.63 7.49
CA LYS A 53 -3.71 44.41 6.39
C LYS A 53 -5.23 44.30 6.32
N GLU A 54 -5.80 43.16 6.75
CA GLU A 54 -7.26 42.99 6.83
C GLU A 54 -7.86 43.78 8.02
N LEU A 55 -7.06 44.02 9.07
CA LEU A 55 -7.51 44.71 10.28
C LEU A 55 -7.31 46.27 10.22
N ASP A 56 -6.28 46.73 9.51
CA ASP A 56 -5.94 48.14 9.42
C ASP A 56 -5.76 48.60 7.97
N GLU A 57 -6.66 49.52 7.54
CA GLU A 57 -6.65 50.09 6.19
C GLU A 57 -5.40 50.94 5.89
N ASN A 58 -4.77 51.56 6.88
CA ASN A 58 -3.57 52.39 6.66
C ASN A 58 -2.39 51.48 6.33
N ILE A 59 -2.28 50.34 7.05
CA ILE A 59 -1.27 49.31 6.77
C ILE A 59 -1.54 48.69 5.38
N ALA A 60 -2.80 48.44 5.05
CA ALA A 60 -3.18 47.86 3.77
C ALA A 60 -2.86 48.77 2.57
N LYS A 61 -2.96 50.08 2.74
CA LYS A 61 -2.69 51.11 1.70
C LYS A 61 -1.23 51.56 1.64
N ALA A 62 -0.40 51.15 2.61
CA ALA A 62 1.00 51.54 2.66
C ALA A 62 1.81 50.87 1.54
N GLU A 63 2.78 51.57 0.97
CA GLU A 63 3.70 51.00 -0.04
C GLU A 63 4.47 49.79 0.53
N LYS A 64 4.82 49.86 1.82
CA LYS A 64 5.45 48.75 2.56
C LYS A 64 4.73 48.57 3.90
N TRP A 65 4.00 47.52 4.04
CA TRP A 65 3.23 47.23 5.25
C TRP A 65 4.12 47.10 6.50
N GLU A 66 5.34 46.55 6.36
CA GLU A 66 6.28 46.38 7.45
C GLU A 66 6.71 47.73 8.04
N THR A 67 6.88 48.75 7.21
CA THR A 67 7.23 50.08 7.65
C THR A 67 6.06 50.72 8.41
N ALA A 68 4.87 50.69 7.85
CA ALA A 68 3.66 51.21 8.49
C ALA A 68 3.40 50.54 9.86
N TYR A 69 3.54 49.23 9.95
CA TYR A 69 3.41 48.46 11.19
C TYR A 69 4.49 48.85 12.22
N THR A 70 5.73 49.04 11.77
CA THR A 70 6.85 49.42 12.65
C THR A 70 6.70 50.82 13.23
N GLU A 71 6.08 51.73 12.48
CA GLU A 71 5.85 53.14 12.88
C GLU A 71 4.63 53.32 13.78
N LEU A 72 3.79 52.30 14.02
CA LEU A 72 2.69 52.38 14.99
C LEU A 72 3.21 52.70 16.39
N SER A 73 2.41 53.46 17.17
CA SER A 73 2.63 53.60 18.60
C SER A 73 2.56 52.24 19.31
N GLU A 74 3.12 52.17 20.53
CA GLU A 74 3.04 50.92 21.32
C GLU A 74 1.60 50.52 21.63
N ASP A 75 0.75 51.51 21.94
CA ASP A 75 -0.68 51.29 22.24
C ASP A 75 -1.45 50.84 21.02
N ASP A 76 -1.33 51.52 19.86
CA ASP A 76 -2.01 51.11 18.61
C ASP A 76 -1.56 49.71 18.14
N ARG A 77 -0.28 49.41 18.36
CA ARG A 77 0.24 48.05 18.03
C ARG A 77 -0.33 47.00 18.96
N ALA A 78 -0.46 47.26 20.25
CA ALA A 78 -1.04 46.35 21.20
C ALA A 78 -2.51 46.07 20.85
N ASP A 79 -3.30 47.11 20.55
CA ASP A 79 -4.69 46.97 20.12
C ASP A 79 -4.83 46.15 18.84
N LEU A 80 -3.91 46.35 17.86
CA LEU A 80 -3.88 45.60 16.63
C LEU A 80 -3.56 44.11 16.86
N LEU A 81 -2.58 43.84 17.75
CA LEU A 81 -2.19 42.47 18.08
C LEU A 81 -3.28 41.74 18.87
N ASP A 82 -4.01 42.43 19.75
CA ASP A 82 -5.14 41.86 20.50
C ASP A 82 -6.37 41.57 19.59
N ALA A 83 -6.48 42.28 18.47
CA ALA A 83 -7.52 42.06 17.47
C ALA A 83 -7.24 40.86 16.51
N LEU A 84 -5.99 40.35 16.52
CA LEU A 84 -5.64 39.18 15.69
C LEU A 84 -6.42 37.93 16.11
N ALA A 85 -6.79 37.12 15.12
CA ALA A 85 -7.34 35.81 15.39
C ALA A 85 -6.30 34.93 16.13
N ALA A 86 -6.78 34.09 17.02
CA ALA A 86 -5.94 33.26 17.90
C ALA A 86 -5.00 32.29 17.15
N ASP A 87 -5.25 32.08 15.88
CA ASP A 87 -4.45 31.23 14.98
C ASP A 87 -3.39 32.01 14.20
N ILE A 88 -3.32 33.33 14.34
CA ILE A 88 -2.29 34.16 13.70
C ILE A 88 -1.12 34.33 14.66
N PRO A 89 0.12 33.98 14.25
CA PRO A 89 1.31 34.21 15.09
C PRO A 89 1.57 35.69 15.35
N ILE A 90 1.90 36.01 16.57
CA ILE A 90 2.24 37.41 16.96
C ILE A 90 3.69 37.66 16.57
N LEU A 91 3.92 38.70 15.75
CA LEU A 91 5.24 39.19 15.40
C LEU A 91 5.39 40.65 15.80
N TYR A 92 6.50 40.98 16.46
CA TYR A 92 6.89 42.33 16.76
C TYR A 92 7.80 42.92 15.66
N PRO A 93 8.01 44.23 15.56
CA PRO A 93 8.87 44.84 14.53
C PRO A 93 10.26 44.19 14.40
N GLU A 94 10.87 43.82 15.52
CA GLU A 94 12.18 43.16 15.57
C GLU A 94 12.18 41.75 14.95
N HIS A 95 10.99 41.11 14.84
CA HIS A 95 10.82 39.78 14.27
C HIS A 95 10.68 39.79 12.75
N LEU A 96 10.44 40.95 12.13
CA LEU A 96 10.19 41.06 10.70
C LEU A 96 11.44 40.77 9.86
N ILE A 97 11.25 40.10 8.74
CA ILE A 97 12.33 39.80 7.79
C ILE A 97 12.96 41.08 7.25
N SER A 98 12.15 42.11 7.01
CA SER A 98 12.63 43.44 6.60
C SER A 98 13.57 44.07 7.66
N ASN A 99 13.30 43.87 8.94
CA ASN A 99 14.17 44.35 10.01
C ASN A 99 15.51 43.61 10.04
N LEU A 100 15.50 42.27 9.89
CA LEU A 100 16.73 41.51 9.75
C LEU A 100 17.53 41.95 8.51
N TRP A 101 16.85 42.20 7.38
CA TRP A 101 17.50 42.74 6.18
C TRP A 101 18.25 44.06 6.45
N ASN A 102 17.63 44.99 7.19
CA ASN A 102 18.22 46.26 7.53
C ASN A 102 19.43 46.16 8.51
N GLN A 103 19.53 45.05 9.24
CA GLN A 103 20.59 44.79 10.21
C GLN A 103 21.77 43.97 9.67
N GLN A 104 21.78 43.56 8.41
CA GLN A 104 22.78 42.68 7.82
C GLN A 104 24.24 43.16 7.94
N ALA A 105 24.46 44.48 8.05
CA ALA A 105 25.81 45.06 8.18
C ALA A 105 26.46 44.80 9.57
N LYS A 106 25.69 44.36 10.57
CA LYS A 106 26.22 44.06 11.90
C LYS A 106 27.12 42.83 11.88
N GLY A 107 28.25 42.90 12.62
CA GLY A 107 29.23 41.82 12.65
C GLY A 107 28.72 40.50 13.25
N ASP A 108 27.83 40.62 14.23
CA ASP A 108 27.19 39.53 14.97
C ASP A 108 25.81 39.11 14.39
N PHE A 109 25.60 39.28 13.10
CA PHE A 109 24.31 39.08 12.46
C PHE A 109 23.75 37.66 12.64
N ASN A 110 24.60 36.62 12.72
CA ASN A 110 24.17 35.27 13.05
C ASN A 110 23.49 35.14 14.41
N LEU A 111 24.01 35.86 15.42
CA LEU A 111 23.40 35.88 16.76
C LEU A 111 22.04 36.59 16.74
N ILE A 112 21.94 37.69 16.00
CA ILE A 112 20.67 38.42 15.81
C ILE A 112 19.65 37.52 15.14
N PHE A 113 20.02 36.84 14.05
CA PHE A 113 19.14 35.92 13.32
C PHE A 113 18.67 34.78 14.22
N ASP A 114 19.58 34.09 14.92
CA ASP A 114 19.23 32.95 15.79
C ASP A 114 18.37 33.42 16.98
N GLN A 115 18.64 34.62 17.54
CA GLN A 115 17.83 35.16 18.62
C GLN A 115 16.42 35.52 18.15
N THR A 116 16.27 36.10 16.96
CA THR A 116 14.95 36.39 16.36
C THR A 116 14.12 35.10 16.23
N MET A 117 14.73 34.01 15.75
CA MET A 117 14.02 32.74 15.65
C MET A 117 13.53 32.22 17.00
N LYS A 118 14.37 32.32 18.04
CA LYS A 118 14.01 31.92 19.42
C LYS A 118 12.91 32.81 19.99
N ASP A 119 13.03 34.13 19.84
CA ASP A 119 12.06 35.10 20.38
C ASP A 119 10.67 34.87 19.76
N ILE A 120 10.60 34.58 18.45
CA ILE A 120 9.35 34.22 17.79
C ILE A 120 8.77 32.95 18.42
N ALA A 121 9.58 31.92 18.67
CA ALA A 121 9.11 30.70 19.30
C ALA A 121 8.61 30.94 20.74
N ASP A 122 9.34 31.70 21.51
CA ASP A 122 9.00 31.97 22.91
C ASP A 122 7.72 32.80 23.05
N LYS A 123 7.53 33.81 22.18
CA LYS A 123 6.31 34.62 22.15
C LYS A 123 5.07 33.84 21.68
N ASN A 124 5.28 32.83 20.88
CA ASN A 124 4.22 32.01 20.29
C ASN A 124 4.30 30.57 20.76
N MET A 125 4.63 30.29 22.01
CA MET A 125 4.85 28.95 22.58
C MET A 125 3.63 28.05 22.43
N GLY A 126 2.42 28.60 22.40
CA GLY A 126 1.18 27.87 22.12
C GLY A 126 1.13 27.25 20.71
N ILE A 127 1.71 28.00 19.74
CA ILE A 127 1.67 27.61 18.31
C ILE A 127 2.96 26.87 17.92
N PHE A 128 4.16 27.40 18.32
CA PHE A 128 5.46 26.92 17.85
C PHE A 128 6.17 26.00 18.84
N SER A 129 5.44 25.08 19.45
CA SER A 129 6.04 24.05 20.30
C SER A 129 5.51 22.67 19.96
N THR A 130 6.33 21.63 20.22
CA THR A 130 5.91 20.23 20.16
C THR A 130 5.63 19.72 21.57
N GLN A 131 4.44 19.17 21.80
CA GLN A 131 4.10 18.56 23.05
C GLN A 131 4.46 17.06 23.04
N THR A 132 5.12 16.60 24.11
CA THR A 132 5.43 15.20 24.33
C THR A 132 4.38 14.53 25.19
N THR A 133 4.37 13.19 25.24
CA THR A 133 3.50 12.43 26.15
C THR A 133 3.74 12.72 27.63
N GLN A 134 4.85 13.39 27.98
CA GLN A 134 5.18 13.83 29.36
C GLN A 134 4.80 15.30 29.61
N ASN A 135 4.00 15.91 28.74
CA ASN A 135 3.58 17.31 28.80
C ASN A 135 4.74 18.33 28.75
N THR A 136 5.89 17.95 28.16
CA THR A 136 7.01 18.85 27.91
C THR A 136 6.82 19.53 26.57
N LYS A 137 6.92 20.87 26.52
CA LYS A 137 6.88 21.66 25.28
C LYS A 137 8.31 21.88 24.75
N ILE A 138 8.53 21.51 23.48
CA ILE A 138 9.80 21.67 22.77
C ILE A 138 9.57 22.71 21.66
N PRO A 139 10.35 23.86 21.61
CA PRO A 139 10.20 24.84 20.55
C PRO A 139 10.40 24.25 19.14
N LEU A 140 9.65 24.78 18.17
CA LEU A 140 9.85 24.41 16.76
C LEU A 140 11.03 25.12 16.12
N PHE A 141 11.30 26.35 16.53
CA PHE A 141 12.45 27.12 16.09
C PHE A 141 13.64 26.94 17.04
N GLU A 142 14.82 26.87 16.45
CA GLU A 142 16.09 26.68 17.12
C GLU A 142 17.19 27.56 16.48
N SER A 143 18.37 27.68 17.09
CA SER A 143 19.50 28.35 16.48
C SER A 143 19.95 27.58 15.22
N LEU A 144 19.82 28.21 14.05
CA LEU A 144 20.11 27.53 12.78
C LEU A 144 21.57 27.67 12.36
N THR A 145 22.24 28.81 12.72
CA THR A 145 23.62 29.05 12.32
C THR A 145 24.63 28.17 13.04
N GLN A 146 24.23 27.51 14.16
CA GLN A 146 25.07 26.54 14.88
C GLN A 146 25.45 25.30 14.01
N TYR A 147 24.69 25.00 12.98
CA TYR A 147 24.99 23.88 12.09
C TYR A 147 26.13 24.19 11.10
N VAL A 148 26.50 25.45 10.93
CA VAL A 148 27.70 25.84 10.19
C VAL A 148 28.89 25.74 11.11
N THR A 149 29.80 24.82 10.80
CA THR A 149 30.97 24.48 11.65
C THR A 149 31.99 25.61 11.75
N ASP A 150 32.18 26.35 10.67
CA ASP A 150 33.09 27.51 10.64
C ASP A 150 32.35 28.75 11.18
N ASP A 151 32.76 29.22 12.34
CA ASP A 151 32.18 30.41 12.99
C ASP A 151 32.23 31.65 12.09
N GLY A 152 33.32 31.81 11.30
CA GLY A 152 33.45 32.91 10.34
C GLY A 152 32.43 32.88 9.20
N GLN A 153 31.83 31.73 8.91
CA GLN A 153 30.84 31.57 7.89
C GLN A 153 29.38 31.67 8.39
N ARG A 154 29.15 31.70 9.70
CA ARG A 154 27.79 31.78 10.30
C ARG A 154 27.04 33.04 9.92
N ALA A 155 27.69 34.20 10.06
CA ALA A 155 27.05 35.49 9.69
C ALA A 155 26.83 35.61 8.16
N PRO A 156 27.80 35.27 7.27
CA PRO A 156 27.54 35.17 5.84
C PRO A 156 26.40 34.24 5.47
N PHE A 157 26.29 33.07 6.12
CA PHE A 157 25.22 32.11 5.91
C PHE A 157 23.85 32.71 6.28
N ALA A 158 23.70 33.31 7.47
CA ALA A 158 22.46 33.96 7.88
C ALA A 158 22.04 35.06 6.90
N ARG A 159 22.99 35.89 6.42
CA ARG A 159 22.72 36.90 5.38
C ARG A 159 22.20 36.30 4.09
N ALA A 160 22.83 35.20 3.63
CA ALA A 160 22.43 34.51 2.41
C ALA A 160 21.00 33.98 2.52
N LEU A 161 20.58 33.43 3.67
CA LEU A 161 19.20 33.00 3.92
C LEU A 161 18.23 34.18 3.86
N VAL A 162 18.48 35.26 4.61
CA VAL A 162 17.59 36.43 4.64
C VAL A 162 17.48 37.09 3.25
N ASP A 163 18.56 37.12 2.46
CA ASP A 163 18.55 37.64 1.08
C ASP A 163 17.56 36.84 0.15
N LYS A 164 17.38 35.54 0.37
CA LYS A 164 16.40 34.76 -0.36
C LYS A 164 14.97 35.06 0.08
N LEU A 165 14.74 35.24 1.39
CA LEU A 165 13.42 35.47 1.96
C LEU A 165 12.81 36.80 1.54
N VAL A 166 13.62 37.88 1.53
CA VAL A 166 13.14 39.22 1.16
C VAL A 166 12.64 39.31 -0.28
N LYS A 167 13.17 38.49 -1.19
CA LYS A 167 12.82 38.48 -2.61
C LYS A 167 11.56 37.73 -2.96
N PHE A 168 10.93 37.08 -1.99
CA PHE A 168 9.77 36.22 -2.19
C PHE A 168 8.58 36.71 -1.34
N SER A 169 7.34 36.46 -1.79
CA SER A 169 6.11 36.68 -1.03
C SER A 169 5.13 35.54 -1.21
N PHE A 170 4.50 35.14 -0.09
CA PHE A 170 3.38 34.19 -0.06
C PHE A 170 2.01 34.86 -0.23
N GLU A 171 1.92 36.18 -0.27
CA GLU A 171 0.65 36.89 -0.22
C GLU A 171 -0.37 36.41 -1.26
N GLU A 172 0.09 36.18 -2.52
CA GLU A 172 -0.75 35.64 -3.57
C GLU A 172 -1.19 34.19 -3.32
N ALA A 173 -0.49 33.47 -2.43
CA ALA A 173 -0.79 32.06 -2.13
C ALA A 173 -1.86 31.88 -1.04
N PHE A 174 -2.14 32.91 -0.23
CA PHE A 174 -3.10 32.79 0.88
C PHE A 174 -4.56 32.66 0.42
N SER A 175 -4.87 33.02 -0.83
CA SER A 175 -6.16 32.75 -1.46
C SER A 175 -6.30 31.34 -2.02
N GLU A 176 -5.20 30.57 -2.07
CA GLU A 176 -5.17 29.24 -2.62
C GLU A 176 -5.53 28.20 -1.57
N HIS A 177 -5.97 27.02 -2.07
CA HIS A 177 -6.48 25.95 -1.23
C HIS A 177 -5.43 24.86 -0.97
N TYR A 178 -5.83 23.84 -0.22
CA TYR A 178 -5.09 22.67 0.20
C TYR A 178 -4.14 22.08 -0.86
N ASP A 179 -4.56 21.97 -2.13
CA ASP A 179 -3.74 21.34 -3.19
C ASP A 179 -2.41 22.07 -3.44
N PHE A 180 -2.38 23.39 -3.28
CA PHE A 180 -1.15 24.17 -3.40
C PHE A 180 -0.18 23.84 -2.27
N PHE A 181 -0.60 23.97 -1.02
CA PHE A 181 0.28 23.75 0.15
C PHE A 181 0.69 22.29 0.31
N SER A 182 -0.19 21.37 -0.03
CA SER A 182 0.12 19.93 -0.07
C SER A 182 1.23 19.63 -1.08
N ALA A 183 1.14 20.18 -2.31
CA ALA A 183 2.15 19.97 -3.35
C ALA A 183 3.50 20.63 -2.99
N ILE A 184 3.49 21.80 -2.33
CA ILE A 184 4.71 22.44 -1.83
C ILE A 184 5.32 21.64 -0.69
N PHE A 185 4.51 21.13 0.23
CA PHE A 185 4.98 20.29 1.32
C PHE A 185 5.61 18.99 0.79
N GLU A 186 4.98 18.34 -0.19
CA GLU A 186 5.56 17.18 -0.86
C GLU A 186 6.93 17.47 -1.47
N TYR A 187 7.05 18.61 -2.16
CA TYR A 187 8.32 19.04 -2.74
C TYR A 187 9.37 19.31 -1.67
N LEU A 188 8.99 19.97 -0.59
CA LEU A 188 9.88 20.30 0.53
C LEU A 188 10.48 19.04 1.17
N ILE A 189 9.70 17.95 1.30
CA ILE A 189 10.14 16.72 1.96
C ILE A 189 10.71 15.67 1.01
N LYS A 190 10.62 15.88 -0.32
CA LYS A 190 10.99 14.88 -1.34
C LYS A 190 12.41 14.33 -1.16
N ASP A 191 13.40 15.22 -1.04
CA ASP A 191 14.80 14.83 -0.96
C ASP A 191 15.15 14.20 0.39
N TYR A 192 14.44 14.56 1.45
CA TYR A 192 14.64 14.00 2.79
C TYR A 192 14.12 12.58 2.93
N ASN A 193 13.17 12.20 2.10
CA ASN A 193 12.69 10.83 1.98
C ASN A 193 13.69 9.93 1.25
N THR A 194 14.51 10.50 0.36
CA THR A 194 15.54 9.77 -0.40
C THR A 194 16.89 9.67 0.33
N ALA A 195 17.33 10.73 0.99
CA ALA A 195 18.66 10.82 1.64
C ALA A 195 18.79 9.95 2.90
N GLY A 196 17.69 9.54 3.52
CA GLY A 196 17.67 8.73 4.76
C GLY A 196 17.89 7.23 4.60
N GLY A 197 18.40 6.74 3.45
CA GLY A 197 18.66 5.31 3.24
C GLY A 197 17.39 4.44 3.24
N GLY A 198 16.27 4.96 2.81
CA GLY A 198 15.00 4.24 2.72
C GLY A 198 14.18 4.17 4.02
N LYS A 199 14.79 4.40 5.18
CA LYS A 199 14.08 4.28 6.47
C LYS A 199 12.99 5.34 6.71
N TYR A 200 13.05 6.48 6.02
CA TYR A 200 12.10 7.59 6.21
C TYR A 200 11.04 7.69 5.11
N ALA A 201 11.26 7.07 3.97
CA ALA A 201 10.29 7.01 2.88
C ALA A 201 9.10 6.07 3.18
N GLU A 202 9.25 5.19 4.17
CA GLU A 202 8.19 4.28 4.61
C GLU A 202 6.99 4.99 5.25
N TYR A 203 7.15 6.25 5.66
CA TYR A 203 6.14 7.01 6.41
C TYR A 203 5.38 8.05 5.59
N TYR A 204 5.67 8.18 4.30
CA TYR A 204 4.99 9.16 3.45
C TYR A 204 3.85 8.50 2.66
N THR A 205 2.64 9.02 2.84
CA THR A 205 1.46 8.59 2.09
C THR A 205 1.27 9.49 0.86
N PRO A 206 1.22 8.94 -0.36
CA PRO A 206 0.96 9.74 -1.56
C PRO A 206 -0.35 10.50 -1.50
N HIS A 207 -0.36 11.74 -1.98
CA HIS A 207 -1.52 12.64 -1.95
C HIS A 207 -2.78 12.00 -2.54
N ALA A 208 -2.69 11.33 -3.70
CA ALA A 208 -3.83 10.66 -4.33
C ALA A 208 -4.48 9.60 -3.42
N ILE A 209 -3.67 8.83 -2.66
CA ILE A 209 -4.20 7.84 -1.71
C ILE A 209 -4.89 8.54 -0.54
N ALA A 210 -4.29 9.61 -0.02
CA ALA A 210 -4.88 10.40 1.05
C ALA A 210 -6.23 11.02 0.62
N THR A 211 -6.30 11.53 -0.60
CA THR A 211 -7.53 12.08 -1.20
C THR A 211 -8.61 11.00 -1.35
N ILE A 212 -8.27 9.80 -1.86
CA ILE A 212 -9.21 8.67 -1.95
C ILE A 212 -9.74 8.31 -0.56
N MET A 213 -8.86 8.18 0.45
CA MET A 213 -9.25 7.83 1.80
C MET A 213 -10.19 8.89 2.41
N ALA A 214 -9.85 10.16 2.29
CA ALA A 214 -10.65 11.27 2.82
C ALA A 214 -12.04 11.34 2.16
N ARG A 215 -12.09 11.31 0.83
CA ARG A 215 -13.34 11.38 0.07
C ARG A 215 -14.28 10.21 0.37
N LEU A 216 -13.75 9.01 0.52
CA LEU A 216 -14.55 7.82 0.84
C LEU A 216 -15.05 7.82 2.29
N LEU A 217 -14.26 8.32 3.24
CA LEU A 217 -14.69 8.45 4.62
C LEU A 217 -15.79 9.49 4.80
N VAL A 218 -15.63 10.66 4.20
CA VAL A 218 -16.61 11.75 4.27
C VAL A 218 -17.86 11.40 3.46
N GLY A 219 -17.71 10.74 2.30
CA GLY A 219 -18.83 10.21 1.52
C GLY A 219 -19.76 11.28 0.98
N GLY A 220 -19.25 12.46 0.61
CA GLY A 220 -20.02 13.56 0.01
C GLY A 220 -20.92 14.31 1.01
N LYS A 221 -20.76 14.12 2.32
CA LYS A 221 -21.49 14.87 3.34
C LYS A 221 -20.97 16.31 3.39
N THR A 222 -21.88 17.28 3.36
CA THR A 222 -21.56 18.73 3.35
C THR A 222 -21.89 19.45 4.66
N ASP A 223 -22.71 18.82 5.50
CA ASP A 223 -23.15 19.39 6.78
C ASP A 223 -22.45 18.71 7.96
N LEU A 224 -21.11 18.87 7.99
CA LEU A 224 -20.26 18.34 9.05
C LEU A 224 -19.76 19.51 9.92
N HIS A 225 -19.88 19.36 11.26
CA HIS A 225 -19.43 20.36 12.23
C HIS A 225 -18.87 19.66 13.46
N ASN A 226 -17.86 20.25 14.09
CA ASN A 226 -17.20 19.75 15.30
C ASN A 226 -16.69 18.30 15.16
N ILE A 227 -16.12 18.00 14.00
CA ILE A 227 -15.63 16.66 13.67
C ILE A 227 -14.22 16.46 14.27
N GLU A 228 -14.02 15.35 14.94
CA GLU A 228 -12.74 14.95 15.49
C GLU A 228 -12.10 13.88 14.62
N CYS A 229 -10.93 14.20 14.06
CA CYS A 229 -10.14 13.33 13.20
C CYS A 229 -8.87 12.86 13.91
N TYR A 230 -8.51 11.59 13.77
CA TYR A 230 -7.35 11.03 14.47
C TYR A 230 -6.49 10.15 13.55
N ASP A 231 -5.15 10.26 13.75
CA ASP A 231 -4.17 9.31 13.19
C ASP A 231 -3.18 8.90 14.29
N PRO A 232 -3.15 7.60 14.67
CA PRO A 232 -2.24 7.07 15.70
C PRO A 232 -0.80 6.87 15.24
N SER A 233 -0.51 7.04 13.95
CA SER A 233 0.82 6.95 13.33
C SER A 233 0.98 8.04 12.26
N ALA A 234 0.75 9.28 12.69
CA ALA A 234 0.44 10.41 11.82
C ALA A 234 1.54 10.76 10.79
N GLY A 235 2.79 10.36 11.04
CA GLY A 235 3.90 10.73 10.17
C GLY A 235 3.96 12.23 9.96
N THR A 236 3.95 12.66 8.72
CA THR A 236 3.93 14.09 8.34
C THR A 236 2.52 14.69 8.25
N GLY A 237 1.47 13.91 8.53
CA GLY A 237 0.09 14.38 8.59
C GLY A 237 -0.66 14.43 7.27
N THR A 238 -0.15 13.87 6.19
CA THR A 238 -0.78 13.94 4.85
C THR A 238 -2.22 13.43 4.84
N LEU A 239 -2.50 12.31 5.54
CA LEU A 239 -3.86 11.77 5.65
C LEU A 239 -4.81 12.72 6.38
N LEU A 240 -4.33 13.31 7.47
CA LEU A 240 -5.11 14.24 8.29
C LEU A 240 -5.40 15.54 7.54
N MET A 241 -4.42 16.06 6.77
CA MET A 241 -4.64 17.26 5.95
C MET A 241 -5.69 17.02 4.87
N ALA A 242 -5.61 15.87 4.16
CA ALA A 242 -6.61 15.50 3.17
C ALA A 242 -8.01 15.37 3.79
N LEU A 243 -8.10 14.82 5.00
CA LEU A 243 -9.36 14.66 5.70
C LEU A 243 -9.91 16.01 6.18
N GLY A 244 -9.06 16.87 6.78
CA GLY A 244 -9.42 18.20 7.20
C GLY A 244 -9.92 19.07 6.05
N HIS A 245 -9.23 19.03 4.91
CA HIS A 245 -9.67 19.72 3.69
C HIS A 245 -11.04 19.20 3.18
N GLN A 246 -11.23 17.88 3.17
CA GLN A 246 -12.49 17.29 2.70
C GLN A 246 -13.70 17.62 3.61
N ILE A 247 -13.47 17.87 4.89
CA ILE A 247 -14.50 18.25 5.88
C ILE A 247 -14.69 19.77 5.90
N GLY A 248 -13.61 20.52 5.78
CA GLY A 248 -13.45 21.96 6.03
C GLY A 248 -12.60 22.18 7.26
N GLU A 249 -11.55 22.97 7.11
CA GLU A 249 -10.52 23.19 8.13
C GLU A 249 -11.10 23.86 9.40
N ASP A 250 -12.15 24.66 9.24
CA ASP A 250 -12.90 25.33 10.31
C ASP A 250 -13.94 24.43 11.00
N ARG A 251 -14.18 23.23 10.47
CA ARG A 251 -15.24 22.31 10.91
C ARG A 251 -14.71 21.06 11.61
N CYS A 252 -13.39 20.89 11.68
CA CYS A 252 -12.78 19.74 12.29
C CYS A 252 -11.63 20.11 13.21
N THR A 253 -11.35 19.20 14.15
CA THR A 253 -10.17 19.22 15.01
C THR A 253 -9.33 17.98 14.72
N ILE A 254 -8.03 18.19 14.49
CA ILE A 254 -7.08 17.12 14.21
C ILE A 254 -6.41 16.67 15.49
N PHE A 255 -6.43 15.40 15.73
CA PHE A 255 -5.67 14.69 16.77
C PHE A 255 -4.65 13.78 16.12
N ALA A 256 -3.44 13.78 16.63
CA ALA A 256 -2.36 13.02 16.05
C ALA A 256 -1.37 12.53 17.10
N GLN A 257 -0.79 11.36 16.88
CA GLN A 257 0.34 10.89 17.67
C GLN A 257 1.34 10.16 16.77
N ASP A 258 2.63 10.44 16.97
CA ASP A 258 3.72 9.75 16.26
C ASP A 258 4.95 9.64 17.15
N ILE A 259 5.65 8.51 17.08
CA ILE A 259 6.86 8.26 17.86
C ILE A 259 8.04 9.14 17.39
N SER A 260 8.07 9.49 16.12
CA SER A 260 9.15 10.24 15.49
C SER A 260 9.05 11.73 15.80
N GLN A 261 10.04 12.25 16.50
CA GLN A 261 10.18 13.69 16.74
C GLN A 261 10.27 14.49 15.43
N ARG A 262 10.96 13.95 14.44
CA ARG A 262 11.10 14.57 13.11
C ARG A 262 9.75 14.66 12.40
N SER A 263 9.02 13.54 12.34
CA SER A 263 7.70 13.50 11.71
C SER A 263 6.73 14.45 12.41
N ASN A 264 6.77 14.54 13.73
CA ASN A 264 5.90 15.43 14.50
C ASN A 264 6.19 16.92 14.20
N LYS A 265 7.47 17.33 14.06
CA LYS A 265 7.82 18.68 13.62
C LYS A 265 7.27 19.00 12.22
N MET A 266 7.37 18.03 11.29
CA MET A 266 6.82 18.16 9.94
C MET A 266 5.28 18.20 9.93
N LEU A 267 4.64 17.40 10.76
CA LEU A 267 3.19 17.44 10.96
C LEU A 267 2.73 18.83 11.40
N LYS A 268 3.42 19.43 12.37
CA LYS A 268 3.07 20.78 12.85
C LYS A 268 3.25 21.85 11.78
N LEU A 269 4.34 21.76 11.00
CA LEU A 269 4.51 22.61 9.83
C LEU A 269 3.33 22.45 8.86
N ASN A 270 2.93 21.22 8.58
CA ASN A 270 1.84 20.90 7.67
C ASN A 270 0.49 21.46 8.19
N LEU A 271 0.21 21.33 9.50
CA LEU A 271 -0.96 21.92 10.14
C LEU A 271 -1.00 23.44 9.98
N ILE A 272 0.14 24.12 10.21
CA ILE A 272 0.25 25.58 10.08
C ILE A 272 -0.01 26.01 8.63
N LEU A 273 0.63 25.34 7.66
CA LEU A 273 0.48 25.65 6.23
C LEU A 273 -0.97 25.49 5.75
N ASN A 274 -1.70 24.55 6.32
CA ASN A 274 -3.09 24.24 5.94
C ASN A 274 -4.15 24.90 6.84
N GLY A 275 -3.79 25.88 7.68
CA GLY A 275 -4.75 26.62 8.49
C GLY A 275 -5.36 25.86 9.67
N LEU A 276 -4.79 24.72 10.05
CA LEU A 276 -5.27 23.87 11.16
C LEU A 276 -4.51 24.15 12.47
N ILE A 277 -4.20 25.41 12.73
CA ILE A 277 -3.38 25.85 13.86
C ILE A 277 -4.01 25.50 15.21
N SER A 278 -5.35 25.56 15.31
CA SER A 278 -6.09 25.15 16.51
C SER A 278 -5.85 23.68 16.92
N SER A 279 -5.35 22.87 16.02
CA SER A 279 -5.05 21.44 16.26
C SER A 279 -3.59 21.17 16.70
N LEU A 280 -2.74 22.19 16.79
CA LEU A 280 -1.30 22.02 17.09
C LEU A 280 -1.04 21.38 18.44
N ASP A 281 -1.84 21.70 19.46
CA ASP A 281 -1.72 21.11 20.80
C ASP A 281 -2.16 19.64 20.87
N HIS A 282 -2.84 19.15 19.83
CA HIS A 282 -3.27 17.77 19.72
C HIS A 282 -2.32 16.90 18.88
N ALA A 283 -1.22 17.49 18.36
CA ALA A 283 -0.16 16.78 17.66
C ALA A 283 0.95 16.36 18.63
N ILE A 284 0.92 15.12 19.08
CA ILE A 284 1.71 14.61 20.20
C ILE A 284 2.89 13.76 19.71
N GLN A 285 4.07 13.97 20.28
CA GLN A 285 5.23 13.13 20.05
C GLN A 285 5.27 12.02 21.13
N GLY A 286 5.22 10.75 20.71
CA GLY A 286 5.35 9.60 21.60
C GLY A 286 4.82 8.31 21.02
N ASP A 287 5.14 7.19 21.68
CA ASP A 287 4.71 5.85 21.29
C ASP A 287 3.21 5.62 21.59
N THR A 288 2.41 5.57 20.54
CA THR A 288 0.95 5.40 20.61
C THR A 288 0.55 4.05 21.22
N LEU A 289 1.29 3.00 20.90
CA LEU A 289 0.93 1.64 21.33
C LEU A 289 1.20 1.43 22.83
N VAL A 290 2.28 2.01 23.34
CA VAL A 290 2.68 1.92 24.75
C VAL A 290 1.99 2.97 25.60
N SER A 291 1.94 4.21 25.12
CA SER A 291 1.50 5.39 25.88
C SER A 291 0.58 6.27 25.03
N PRO A 292 -0.67 5.84 24.77
CA PRO A 292 -1.64 6.66 24.07
C PRO A 292 -1.93 7.92 24.89
N TYR A 293 -1.72 9.08 24.27
CA TYR A 293 -1.91 10.37 24.91
C TYR A 293 -3.39 10.77 24.96
N HIS A 294 -4.09 10.57 23.83
CA HIS A 294 -5.47 10.98 23.70
C HIS A 294 -6.39 10.00 24.45
N LYS A 295 -6.83 10.44 25.59
CA LYS A 295 -7.72 9.70 26.49
C LYS A 295 -9.06 10.38 26.63
N SER A 296 -10.05 9.60 27.07
CA SER A 296 -11.35 10.10 27.51
C SER A 296 -11.22 11.00 28.74
N ASP A 297 -12.25 11.75 29.05
CA ASP A 297 -12.24 12.72 30.14
C ASP A 297 -11.99 12.07 31.52
N ASP A 298 -12.27 10.78 31.67
CA ASP A 298 -11.95 10.00 32.87
C ASP A 298 -10.46 9.62 33.00
N GLY A 299 -9.67 9.83 31.92
CA GLY A 299 -8.25 9.50 31.85
C GLY A 299 -7.94 7.98 31.78
N GLU A 300 -8.94 7.12 31.86
CA GLU A 300 -8.78 5.65 31.90
C GLU A 300 -8.87 5.02 30.51
N ASN A 301 -9.86 5.45 29.73
CA ASN A 301 -10.15 4.90 28.42
C ASN A 301 -9.48 5.70 27.28
N LEU A 302 -9.43 5.12 26.07
CA LEU A 302 -9.04 5.86 24.88
C LEU A 302 -10.14 6.88 24.52
N ARG A 303 -9.72 8.07 24.07
CA ARG A 303 -10.62 8.99 23.37
C ARG A 303 -11.09 8.33 22.08
N THR A 304 -12.35 8.56 21.74
CA THR A 304 -12.93 8.05 20.49
C THR A 304 -13.23 9.19 19.53
N PHE A 305 -13.08 8.95 18.23
CA PHE A 305 -13.09 9.95 17.17
C PHE A 305 -14.12 9.64 16.10
N ASP A 306 -14.57 10.67 15.37
CA ASP A 306 -15.52 10.53 14.27
C ASP A 306 -14.87 9.85 13.06
N TYR A 307 -13.65 10.29 12.73
CA TYR A 307 -12.85 9.71 11.64
C TYR A 307 -11.47 9.31 12.14
N VAL A 308 -11.05 8.09 11.81
CA VAL A 308 -9.70 7.61 12.13
C VAL A 308 -9.02 7.15 10.84
N VAL A 309 -7.89 7.73 10.53
CA VAL A 309 -7.08 7.37 9.36
C VAL A 309 -5.71 6.90 9.81
N SER A 310 -5.08 6.00 9.07
CA SER A 310 -3.70 5.63 9.37
C SER A 310 -3.02 4.92 8.21
N ASN A 311 -1.75 5.20 8.02
CA ASN A 311 -0.81 4.41 7.27
C ASN A 311 0.29 3.93 8.24
N PRO A 312 0.02 2.89 9.04
CA PRO A 312 0.95 2.45 10.08
C PRO A 312 2.19 1.76 9.49
N PRO A 313 3.32 1.72 10.22
CA PRO A 313 4.45 0.87 9.84
C PRO A 313 4.00 -0.59 9.77
N PHE A 314 4.38 -1.30 8.67
CA PHE A 314 3.93 -2.68 8.49
C PHE A 314 4.70 -3.65 9.38
N ASN A 315 6.03 -3.52 9.36
CA ASN A 315 6.91 -4.36 10.14
C ASN A 315 7.92 -3.50 10.91
N MET A 316 8.14 -3.83 12.17
CA MET A 316 9.07 -3.11 13.03
C MET A 316 9.52 -4.03 14.18
N ASP A 317 10.77 -3.91 14.60
CA ASP A 317 11.21 -4.51 15.87
C ASP A 317 10.65 -3.68 17.04
N PHE A 318 9.70 -4.26 17.77
CA PHE A 318 9.15 -3.70 19.01
C PHE A 318 9.32 -4.68 20.18
N SER A 319 10.33 -5.55 20.10
CA SER A 319 10.60 -6.56 21.14
C SER A 319 10.80 -5.96 22.53
N ASP A 320 11.37 -4.74 22.62
CA ASP A 320 11.61 -4.06 23.90
C ASP A 320 10.33 -3.54 24.57
N THR A 321 9.28 -3.30 23.79
CA THR A 321 7.98 -2.81 24.28
C THR A 321 6.89 -3.86 24.24
N HIS A 322 7.17 -5.04 23.71
CA HIS A 322 6.22 -6.12 23.48
C HIS A 322 5.41 -6.49 24.73
N GLU A 323 6.08 -6.67 25.88
CA GLU A 323 5.39 -7.04 27.13
C GLU A 323 4.41 -5.95 27.59
N LYS A 324 4.78 -4.67 27.42
CA LYS A 324 3.91 -3.55 27.77
C LYS A 324 2.65 -3.52 26.90
N ILE A 325 2.78 -3.82 25.62
CA ILE A 325 1.66 -3.89 24.69
C ILE A 325 0.80 -5.10 25.00
N ALA A 326 1.40 -6.28 25.22
CA ALA A 326 0.70 -7.52 25.55
C ALA A 326 -0.03 -7.46 26.89
N ALA A 327 0.39 -6.58 27.81
CA ALA A 327 -0.29 -6.36 29.09
C ALA A 327 -1.65 -5.64 28.94
N MET A 328 -2.05 -5.21 27.75
CA MET A 328 -3.32 -4.51 27.46
C MET A 328 -4.27 -5.37 26.60
N PRO A 329 -4.74 -6.56 27.06
CA PRO A 329 -5.50 -7.50 26.24
C PRO A 329 -6.88 -6.96 25.80
N ALA A 330 -7.48 -6.05 26.57
CA ALA A 330 -8.73 -5.40 26.16
C ALA A 330 -8.55 -4.52 24.93
N ARG A 331 -7.37 -3.92 24.75
CA ARG A 331 -7.02 -3.08 23.60
C ARG A 331 -6.51 -3.92 22.44
N PHE A 332 -5.76 -4.99 22.71
CA PHE A 332 -5.16 -5.87 21.72
C PHE A 332 -5.79 -7.27 21.78
N TRP A 333 -7.08 -7.29 21.59
CA TRP A 333 -7.96 -8.46 21.78
C TRP A 333 -7.69 -9.60 20.80
N ALA A 334 -7.19 -9.32 19.59
CA ALA A 334 -6.77 -10.34 18.64
C ALA A 334 -5.35 -10.87 18.92
N GLY A 335 -4.65 -10.30 19.91
CA GLY A 335 -3.29 -10.64 20.29
C GLY A 335 -2.24 -9.67 19.77
N VAL A 336 -0.99 -9.93 20.18
CA VAL A 336 0.21 -9.16 19.81
C VAL A 336 1.16 -10.12 19.10
N PRO A 337 1.79 -9.73 17.97
CA PRO A 337 2.72 -10.58 17.21
C PRO A 337 3.86 -11.10 18.10
N ASN A 338 4.14 -12.39 18.06
CA ASN A 338 5.20 -13.02 18.83
C ASN A 338 6.58 -12.48 18.43
N ILE A 339 7.52 -12.44 19.38
CA ILE A 339 8.91 -12.07 19.11
C ILE A 339 9.62 -13.23 18.40
N PRO A 340 10.03 -13.10 17.12
CA PRO A 340 10.73 -14.15 16.41
C PRO A 340 12.17 -14.29 16.92
N LYS A 341 12.72 -15.52 16.89
CA LYS A 341 14.13 -15.78 17.28
C LYS A 341 15.16 -15.10 16.37
N LYS A 342 14.79 -14.83 15.12
CA LYS A 342 15.57 -14.12 14.10
C LYS A 342 14.66 -13.17 13.37
N LYS A 343 15.19 -12.09 12.80
CA LYS A 343 14.46 -11.08 12.03
C LYS A 343 13.36 -10.41 12.84
N LYS A 344 13.70 -9.86 14.00
CA LYS A 344 12.75 -9.12 14.86
C LYS A 344 12.09 -7.95 14.12
N GLU A 345 12.78 -7.36 13.15
CA GLU A 345 12.26 -6.32 12.25
C GLU A 345 11.06 -6.77 11.40
N SER A 346 10.76 -8.08 11.33
CA SER A 346 9.60 -8.60 10.61
C SER A 346 8.32 -8.72 11.45
N MET A 347 8.32 -8.25 12.72
CA MET A 347 7.13 -8.28 13.56
C MET A 347 6.03 -7.37 12.98
N ALA A 348 4.85 -7.95 12.71
CA ALA A 348 3.72 -7.28 12.04
C ALA A 348 3.00 -6.26 12.94
N ILE A 349 3.67 -5.17 13.29
CA ILE A 349 3.19 -4.13 14.22
C ILE A 349 1.88 -3.48 13.76
N TYR A 350 1.62 -3.41 12.45
CA TYR A 350 0.38 -2.87 11.89
C TYR A 350 -0.88 -3.53 12.47
N THR A 351 -0.80 -4.80 12.87
CA THR A 351 -1.93 -5.50 13.47
C THR A 351 -2.31 -4.93 14.84
N CYS A 352 -1.34 -4.40 15.59
CA CYS A 352 -1.60 -3.68 16.84
C CYS A 352 -2.24 -2.30 16.53
N PHE A 353 -1.77 -1.60 15.49
CA PHE A 353 -2.37 -0.34 15.06
C PHE A 353 -3.83 -0.51 14.62
N ILE A 354 -4.16 -1.55 13.84
CA ILE A 354 -5.56 -1.81 13.42
C ILE A 354 -6.46 -1.97 14.66
N GLN A 355 -6.04 -2.76 15.65
CA GLN A 355 -6.79 -2.96 16.87
C GLN A 355 -6.96 -1.66 17.67
N HIS A 356 -5.90 -0.85 17.77
CA HIS A 356 -5.96 0.47 18.39
C HIS A 356 -6.93 1.41 17.66
N ILE A 357 -6.88 1.45 16.34
CA ILE A 357 -7.77 2.25 15.49
C ILE A 357 -9.23 1.88 15.76
N ILE A 358 -9.56 0.59 15.72
CA ILE A 358 -10.92 0.11 15.99
C ILE A 358 -11.42 0.56 17.37
N ASN A 359 -10.55 0.52 18.40
CA ASN A 359 -10.90 0.95 19.76
C ASN A 359 -11.00 2.48 19.90
N SER A 360 -10.33 3.25 19.01
CA SER A 360 -10.36 4.71 19.00
C SER A 360 -11.48 5.30 18.13
N MET A 361 -12.35 4.49 17.52
CA MET A 361 -13.50 4.97 16.74
C MET A 361 -14.74 5.09 17.63
N LYS A 362 -15.47 6.19 17.48
CA LYS A 362 -16.83 6.36 18.06
C LYS A 362 -17.75 5.21 17.61
N LYS A 363 -18.87 5.03 18.29
CA LYS A 363 -19.88 3.98 17.94
C LYS A 363 -20.46 4.14 16.54
N ASP A 364 -20.45 5.35 16.01
CA ASP A 364 -20.86 5.71 14.66
C ASP A 364 -19.68 6.29 13.83
N GLY A 365 -18.46 6.07 14.29
CA GLY A 365 -17.24 6.52 13.65
C GLY A 365 -16.88 5.70 12.41
N ARG A 366 -16.05 6.30 11.56
CA ARG A 366 -15.50 5.66 10.35
C ARG A 366 -13.99 5.65 10.38
N GLY A 367 -13.39 4.65 9.75
CA GLY A 367 -11.93 4.54 9.67
C GLY A 367 -11.45 4.07 8.31
N ALA A 368 -10.23 4.47 7.94
CA ALA A 368 -9.53 3.96 6.77
C ALA A 368 -8.08 3.64 7.14
N VAL A 369 -7.64 2.45 6.80
CA VAL A 369 -6.30 1.97 7.17
C VAL A 369 -5.60 1.38 5.97
N VAL A 370 -4.36 1.82 5.75
CA VAL A 370 -3.48 1.20 4.76
C VAL A 370 -2.90 -0.08 5.37
N VAL A 371 -3.01 -1.18 4.66
CA VAL A 371 -2.54 -2.50 5.09
C VAL A 371 -1.70 -3.15 3.99
N PRO A 372 -0.70 -3.99 4.33
CA PRO A 372 -0.05 -4.83 3.32
C PRO A 372 -1.08 -5.78 2.71
N SER A 373 -1.03 -6.00 1.39
CA SER A 373 -2.01 -6.85 0.70
C SER A 373 -2.03 -8.30 1.23
N GLY A 374 -0.97 -8.75 1.88
CA GLY A 374 -0.94 -10.01 2.61
C GLY A 374 -2.01 -10.11 3.71
N PHE A 375 -2.31 -9.01 4.40
CA PHE A 375 -3.37 -8.96 5.42
C PHE A 375 -4.72 -9.46 4.91
N LEU A 376 -5.01 -9.25 3.63
CA LEU A 376 -6.31 -9.61 3.04
C LEU A 376 -6.58 -11.12 3.03
N THR A 377 -5.53 -11.94 3.06
CA THR A 377 -5.62 -13.40 2.90
C THR A 377 -4.75 -14.20 3.86
N ASP A 378 -3.94 -13.53 4.70
CA ASP A 378 -3.07 -14.19 5.67
C ASP A 378 -3.90 -15.07 6.62
N THR A 379 -3.45 -16.31 6.82
CA THR A 379 -4.08 -17.30 7.71
C THR A 379 -3.53 -17.26 9.15
N GLY A 380 -2.62 -16.34 9.44
CA GLY A 380 -2.11 -16.09 10.79
C GLY A 380 -3.26 -15.77 11.75
N SER A 381 -3.14 -16.21 13.01
CA SER A 381 -4.23 -16.11 13.99
C SER A 381 -4.68 -14.67 14.21
N ILE A 382 -3.75 -13.72 14.34
CA ILE A 382 -4.06 -12.31 14.61
C ILE A 382 -4.76 -11.65 13.43
N GLN A 383 -4.21 -11.82 12.22
CA GLN A 383 -4.79 -11.25 11.00
C GLN A 383 -6.19 -11.81 10.72
N SER A 384 -6.34 -13.12 10.86
CA SER A 384 -7.64 -13.79 10.70
C SER A 384 -8.66 -13.30 11.72
N GLU A 385 -8.25 -13.16 13.00
CA GLU A 385 -9.15 -12.71 14.07
C GLU A 385 -9.60 -11.26 13.84
N ILE A 386 -8.71 -10.37 13.42
CA ILE A 386 -9.09 -8.98 13.07
C ILE A 386 -10.09 -8.96 11.92
N ARG A 387 -9.86 -9.74 10.84
CA ARG A 387 -10.82 -9.81 9.73
C ARG A 387 -12.15 -10.40 10.16
N ASN A 388 -12.12 -11.48 10.94
CA ASN A 388 -13.32 -12.10 11.49
C ASN A 388 -14.14 -11.09 12.31
N TYR A 389 -13.48 -10.33 13.17
CA TYR A 389 -14.13 -9.30 13.98
C TYR A 389 -14.80 -8.23 13.11
N LEU A 390 -14.09 -7.72 12.10
CA LEU A 390 -14.65 -6.69 11.20
C LEU A 390 -15.84 -7.20 10.39
N ILE A 391 -15.80 -8.45 9.94
CA ILE A 391 -16.85 -9.06 9.12
C ILE A 391 -18.05 -9.43 9.97
N GLN A 392 -17.86 -10.10 11.12
CA GLN A 392 -18.94 -10.53 12.00
C GLN A 392 -19.71 -9.35 12.58
N ASN A 393 -19.02 -8.24 12.91
CA ASN A 393 -19.65 -7.03 13.39
C ASN A 393 -20.25 -6.17 12.27
N ARG A 394 -20.07 -6.55 10.98
CA ARG A 394 -20.51 -5.78 9.80
C ARG A 394 -19.87 -4.39 9.71
N PHE A 395 -18.63 -4.26 10.18
CA PHE A 395 -17.92 -2.99 10.19
C PHE A 395 -17.12 -2.73 8.91
N LEU A 396 -16.73 -3.76 8.17
CA LEU A 396 -15.98 -3.59 6.92
C LEU A 396 -16.93 -3.13 5.80
N SER A 397 -16.70 -1.93 5.26
CA SER A 397 -17.55 -1.33 4.22
C SER A 397 -16.99 -1.52 2.81
N SER A 398 -15.68 -1.35 2.65
CA SER A 398 -15.01 -1.55 1.36
C SER A 398 -13.53 -1.88 1.52
N VAL A 399 -12.96 -2.47 0.48
CA VAL A 399 -11.53 -2.79 0.35
C VAL A 399 -11.07 -2.32 -1.04
N VAL A 400 -10.02 -1.50 -1.07
CA VAL A 400 -9.41 -1.02 -2.31
C VAL A 400 -7.98 -1.55 -2.41
N GLN A 401 -7.74 -2.44 -3.35
CA GLN A 401 -6.40 -2.94 -3.67
C GLN A 401 -5.69 -1.93 -4.57
N MET A 402 -4.52 -1.46 -4.16
CA MET A 402 -3.75 -0.45 -4.88
C MET A 402 -2.77 -1.08 -5.87
N PRO A 403 -2.29 -0.33 -6.88
CA PRO A 403 -1.20 -0.77 -7.75
C PRO A 403 0.09 -0.99 -6.97
N THR A 404 1.02 -1.72 -7.57
CA THR A 404 2.40 -1.80 -7.07
C THR A 404 3.11 -0.45 -7.24
N ASN A 405 4.15 -0.20 -6.44
CA ASN A 405 4.99 1.01 -6.51
C ASN A 405 4.25 2.35 -6.34
N VAL A 406 3.07 2.35 -5.71
CA VAL A 406 2.37 3.59 -5.34
C VAL A 406 3.07 4.27 -4.18
N PHE A 407 3.56 3.51 -3.20
CA PHE A 407 4.35 4.04 -2.10
C PHE A 407 5.84 4.05 -2.45
N ALA A 408 6.52 5.12 -2.09
CA ALA A 408 7.96 5.20 -2.29
C ALA A 408 8.69 4.09 -1.51
N ASN A 409 9.66 3.44 -2.17
CA ASN A 409 10.59 2.46 -1.58
C ASN A 409 9.99 1.17 -1.02
N THR A 410 8.74 0.81 -1.33
CA THR A 410 8.20 -0.49 -0.98
C THR A 410 7.78 -1.27 -2.22
N ASN A 411 8.39 -2.44 -2.44
CA ASN A 411 7.91 -3.41 -3.43
C ASN A 411 6.67 -4.17 -2.92
N THR A 412 6.13 -3.78 -1.77
CA THR A 412 4.98 -4.42 -1.14
C THR A 412 3.70 -3.86 -1.74
N SER A 413 2.86 -4.73 -2.29
CA SER A 413 1.50 -4.34 -2.67
C SER A 413 0.71 -3.97 -1.42
N VAL A 414 -0.05 -2.89 -1.50
CA VAL A 414 -0.86 -2.39 -0.39
C VAL A 414 -2.33 -2.34 -0.77
N SER A 415 -3.17 -2.33 0.25
CA SER A 415 -4.61 -2.15 0.12
C SER A 415 -5.10 -1.18 1.20
N VAL A 416 -6.22 -0.55 0.96
CA VAL A 416 -6.90 0.27 1.97
C VAL A 416 -8.18 -0.43 2.39
N ILE A 417 -8.36 -0.65 3.67
CA ILE A 417 -9.62 -1.14 4.26
C ILE A 417 -10.40 0.03 4.84
N PHE A 418 -11.70 0.07 4.59
CA PHE A 418 -12.61 1.08 5.11
C PHE A 418 -13.57 0.46 6.12
N ILE A 419 -13.62 1.06 7.30
CA ILE A 419 -14.39 0.60 8.45
C ILE A 419 -15.50 1.62 8.70
N ASP A 420 -16.74 1.17 8.81
CA ASP A 420 -17.90 2.00 9.17
C ASP A 420 -18.68 1.31 10.30
N LYS A 421 -18.62 1.87 11.51
CA LYS A 421 -19.35 1.35 12.66
C LYS A 421 -20.81 1.79 12.70
N LYS A 422 -21.16 2.83 11.94
CA LYS A 422 -22.52 3.40 11.90
C LYS A 422 -23.48 2.52 11.12
N GLN A 423 -23.00 2.02 9.96
CA GLN A 423 -23.80 1.17 9.09
C GLN A 423 -23.39 -0.27 9.25
N LYS A 424 -24.38 -1.16 9.43
CA LYS A 424 -24.13 -2.59 9.33
C LYS A 424 -24.10 -2.97 7.86
N ASN A 425 -22.93 -3.32 7.36
CA ASN A 425 -22.73 -3.65 5.97
C ASN A 425 -23.00 -5.15 5.74
N ASP A 426 -24.10 -5.50 5.08
CA ASP A 426 -24.41 -6.87 4.69
C ASP A 426 -23.66 -7.30 3.43
N SER A 427 -23.05 -6.35 2.73
CA SER A 427 -22.12 -6.58 1.61
C SER A 427 -20.91 -5.66 1.70
N ILE A 428 -19.78 -6.09 1.15
CA ILE A 428 -18.53 -5.36 1.13
C ILE A 428 -18.19 -5.01 -0.31
N MET A 429 -17.87 -3.72 -0.54
CA MET A 429 -17.45 -3.24 -1.85
C MET A 429 -15.96 -3.51 -2.07
N PHE A 430 -15.61 -4.33 -3.03
CA PHE A 430 -14.24 -4.62 -3.43
C PHE A 430 -13.86 -3.86 -4.69
N ILE A 431 -12.70 -3.19 -4.65
CA ILE A 431 -12.11 -2.50 -5.80
C ILE A 431 -10.72 -3.07 -6.07
N ASP A 432 -10.48 -3.49 -7.30
CA ASP A 432 -9.14 -3.81 -7.79
C ASP A 432 -8.62 -2.64 -8.64
N ALA A 433 -7.88 -1.74 -8.01
CA ALA A 433 -7.22 -0.63 -8.68
C ALA A 433 -5.79 -1.00 -9.14
N SER A 434 -5.38 -2.26 -9.07
CA SER A 434 -4.01 -2.70 -9.38
C SER A 434 -3.54 -2.38 -10.80
N LYS A 435 -4.48 -2.16 -11.73
CA LYS A 435 -4.23 -1.80 -13.12
C LYS A 435 -4.32 -0.29 -13.39
N LEU A 436 -4.67 0.54 -12.39
CA LEU A 436 -4.78 1.99 -12.53
C LEU A 436 -3.42 2.68 -12.31
N GLY A 437 -3.38 3.94 -12.74
CA GLY A 437 -2.19 4.77 -12.64
C GLY A 437 -1.18 4.56 -13.76
N LYS A 438 -0.29 5.52 -13.90
CA LYS A 438 0.80 5.52 -14.89
C LYS A 438 2.13 5.23 -14.20
N SER A 439 2.83 4.23 -14.70
CA SER A 439 4.19 3.92 -14.23
C SER A 439 5.18 4.94 -14.78
N VAL A 440 5.89 5.63 -13.91
CA VAL A 440 6.88 6.67 -14.25
C VAL A 440 8.19 6.32 -13.55
N LYS A 441 9.29 6.42 -14.30
CA LYS A 441 10.64 6.29 -13.74
C LYS A 441 11.07 7.64 -13.16
N ILE A 442 11.26 7.69 -11.84
CA ILE A 442 11.76 8.87 -11.12
C ILE A 442 13.05 8.45 -10.44
N ASP A 443 14.15 9.09 -10.84
CA ASP A 443 15.49 8.68 -10.46
C ASP A 443 15.72 7.19 -10.83
N ASP A 444 16.22 6.37 -9.91
CA ASP A 444 16.44 4.93 -10.15
C ASP A 444 15.23 4.05 -9.74
N SER A 445 14.11 4.66 -9.33
CA SER A 445 12.92 3.92 -8.88
C SER A 445 11.74 4.08 -9.84
N THR A 446 10.92 3.04 -9.98
CA THR A 446 9.66 3.09 -10.69
C THR A 446 8.54 3.44 -9.71
N LYS A 447 7.76 4.48 -10.02
CA LYS A 447 6.58 4.89 -9.22
C LYS A 447 5.33 4.83 -10.06
N THR A 448 4.22 4.46 -9.45
CA THR A 448 2.89 4.54 -10.05
C THR A 448 2.19 5.80 -9.56
N ILE A 449 1.81 6.66 -10.49
CA ILE A 449 1.13 7.93 -10.23
C ILE A 449 -0.30 7.84 -10.73
N PHE A 450 -1.27 8.15 -9.87
CA PHE A 450 -2.68 8.27 -10.21
C PHE A 450 -2.96 9.62 -10.88
N SER A 451 -3.82 9.58 -11.90
CA SER A 451 -4.49 10.78 -12.40
C SER A 451 -5.74 11.10 -11.58
N ASP A 452 -6.28 12.31 -11.73
CA ASP A 452 -7.56 12.68 -11.11
C ASP A 452 -8.70 11.77 -11.58
N ASP A 453 -8.68 11.33 -12.84
CA ASP A 453 -9.65 10.37 -13.39
C ASP A 453 -9.56 9.00 -12.70
N ASP A 454 -8.36 8.54 -12.35
CA ASP A 454 -8.17 7.29 -11.60
C ASP A 454 -8.77 7.41 -10.19
N VAL A 455 -8.54 8.55 -9.52
CA VAL A 455 -9.12 8.85 -8.21
C VAL A 455 -10.64 8.89 -8.29
N GLU A 456 -11.21 9.63 -9.26
CA GLU A 456 -12.65 9.71 -9.49
C GLU A 456 -13.27 8.34 -9.76
N LYS A 457 -12.62 7.52 -10.56
CA LYS A 457 -13.10 6.17 -10.89
C LYS A 457 -13.23 5.30 -9.65
N ILE A 458 -12.23 5.32 -8.76
CA ILE A 458 -12.27 4.58 -7.50
C ILE A 458 -13.37 5.11 -6.58
N VAL A 459 -13.40 6.42 -6.36
CA VAL A 459 -14.35 7.08 -5.46
C VAL A 459 -15.79 6.85 -5.92
N ASN A 460 -16.06 7.05 -7.21
CA ASN A 460 -17.38 6.84 -7.77
C ASN A 460 -17.85 5.38 -7.67
N ALA A 461 -16.94 4.41 -7.90
CA ALA A 461 -17.27 2.99 -7.79
C ALA A 461 -17.70 2.62 -6.37
N VAL A 462 -16.99 3.11 -5.35
CA VAL A 462 -17.31 2.84 -3.94
C VAL A 462 -18.60 3.54 -3.51
N ILE A 463 -18.73 4.85 -3.78
CA ILE A 463 -19.89 5.64 -3.33
C ILE A 463 -21.18 5.14 -3.98
N LYS A 464 -21.15 4.86 -5.29
CA LYS A 464 -22.31 4.38 -6.05
C LYS A 464 -22.52 2.87 -5.94
N ARG A 465 -21.62 2.15 -5.28
CA ARG A 465 -21.57 0.68 -5.21
C ARG A 465 -21.74 0.03 -6.60
N SER A 466 -21.08 0.60 -7.60
CA SER A 466 -21.18 0.14 -8.98
C SER A 466 -20.27 -1.07 -9.24
N CYS A 467 -20.85 -2.13 -9.80
CA CYS A 467 -20.10 -3.32 -10.20
C CYS A 467 -19.60 -3.16 -11.63
N VAL A 468 -18.28 -3.21 -11.82
CA VAL A 468 -17.61 -3.14 -13.13
C VAL A 468 -16.70 -4.36 -13.27
N PRO A 469 -16.80 -5.14 -14.35
CA PRO A 469 -15.97 -6.33 -14.55
C PRO A 469 -14.49 -6.06 -14.32
N GLU A 470 -13.81 -6.97 -13.62
CA GLU A 470 -12.38 -6.93 -13.27
C GLU A 470 -11.92 -5.68 -12.49
N PHE A 471 -12.83 -4.79 -12.09
CA PHE A 471 -12.48 -3.57 -11.38
C PHE A 471 -13.21 -3.43 -10.04
N SER A 472 -14.53 -3.63 -10.02
CA SER A 472 -15.32 -3.42 -8.82
C SER A 472 -16.47 -4.41 -8.68
N ILE A 473 -16.69 -4.91 -7.47
CA ILE A 473 -17.76 -5.87 -7.15
C ILE A 473 -18.26 -5.66 -5.73
N ASP A 474 -19.58 -5.75 -5.58
CA ASP A 474 -20.27 -5.73 -4.29
C ASP A 474 -20.59 -7.18 -3.88
N VAL A 475 -20.02 -7.65 -2.76
CA VAL A 475 -20.07 -9.06 -2.35
C VAL A 475 -20.79 -9.19 -1.02
N ASP A 476 -21.82 -10.03 -1.00
CA ASP A 476 -22.54 -10.41 0.22
C ASP A 476 -21.58 -11.03 1.24
N VAL A 477 -21.74 -10.66 2.51
CA VAL A 477 -20.86 -11.12 3.59
C VAL A 477 -20.89 -12.64 3.73
N LYS A 478 -22.00 -13.32 3.44
CA LYS A 478 -22.06 -14.80 3.47
C LYS A 478 -21.08 -15.44 2.48
N ASN A 479 -20.89 -14.82 1.32
CA ASN A 479 -19.91 -15.29 0.34
C ASN A 479 -18.48 -15.11 0.84
N ILE A 480 -18.23 -14.05 1.63
CA ILE A 480 -16.91 -13.80 2.23
C ILE A 480 -16.66 -14.79 3.37
N GLU A 481 -17.66 -15.06 4.20
CA GLU A 481 -17.60 -16.07 5.27
C GLU A 481 -17.31 -17.45 4.70
N SER A 482 -17.92 -17.82 3.57
CA SER A 482 -17.65 -19.09 2.88
C SER A 482 -16.23 -19.20 2.32
N ASN A 483 -15.56 -18.06 2.08
CA ASN A 483 -14.16 -17.96 1.65
C ASN A 483 -13.19 -17.69 2.82
N ASN A 484 -13.47 -18.22 4.02
CA ASN A 484 -12.63 -18.09 5.21
C ASN A 484 -12.32 -16.63 5.57
N ASN A 485 -13.26 -15.73 5.38
CA ASN A 485 -13.11 -14.31 5.64
C ASN A 485 -11.90 -13.66 4.93
N MET A 486 -11.50 -14.19 3.77
CA MET A 486 -10.52 -13.55 2.91
C MET A 486 -11.16 -12.37 2.20
N ILE A 487 -10.49 -11.22 2.19
CA ILE A 487 -11.04 -9.96 1.68
C ILE A 487 -10.24 -9.40 0.49
N LYS A 488 -9.60 -10.26 -0.29
CA LYS A 488 -8.89 -9.86 -1.52
C LYS A 488 -9.89 -9.72 -2.68
N PRO A 489 -9.97 -8.56 -3.35
CA PRO A 489 -10.94 -8.29 -4.42
C PRO A 489 -10.94 -9.34 -5.52
N GLY A 490 -9.78 -9.75 -6.00
CA GLY A 490 -9.64 -10.70 -7.11
C GLY A 490 -10.28 -12.08 -6.88
N LEU A 491 -10.56 -12.45 -5.60
CA LEU A 491 -11.22 -13.72 -5.28
C LEU A 491 -12.72 -13.74 -5.65
N TYR A 492 -13.31 -12.57 -5.85
CA TYR A 492 -14.75 -12.39 -6.02
C TYR A 492 -15.17 -11.94 -7.42
N PHE A 493 -14.23 -11.63 -8.31
CA PHE A 493 -14.57 -11.32 -9.69
C PHE A 493 -15.03 -12.56 -10.44
N LYS A 494 -16.11 -12.41 -11.23
CA LYS A 494 -16.61 -13.48 -12.10
C LYS A 494 -15.58 -13.80 -13.17
N MET A 495 -15.40 -15.10 -13.43
CA MET A 495 -14.64 -15.55 -14.58
C MET A 495 -15.50 -15.37 -15.85
N TYR A 496 -15.12 -14.42 -16.70
CA TYR A 496 -15.67 -14.36 -18.04
C TYR A 496 -14.80 -15.20 -18.98
N TYR A 497 -15.32 -16.34 -19.45
CA TYR A 497 -14.63 -17.23 -20.40
C TYR A 497 -14.51 -16.67 -21.83
N HIS A 498 -14.92 -15.44 -22.08
CA HIS A 498 -15.02 -14.81 -23.40
C HIS A 498 -13.78 -14.00 -23.83
N VAL A 499 -12.59 -14.38 -23.48
CA VAL A 499 -11.40 -13.76 -24.08
C VAL A 499 -10.78 -14.73 -25.09
N LEU A 500 -11.04 -14.47 -26.36
CA LEU A 500 -10.32 -15.05 -27.49
C LEU A 500 -8.82 -14.72 -27.34
N VAL A 501 -8.02 -15.71 -27.03
CA VAL A 501 -6.58 -15.64 -27.21
C VAL A 501 -6.26 -16.30 -28.53
N ASP A 502 -5.82 -15.51 -29.50
CA ASP A 502 -5.21 -16.04 -30.72
C ASP A 502 -3.95 -16.83 -30.36
N TYR A 503 -4.10 -18.13 -30.30
CA TYR A 503 -2.98 -19.05 -30.17
C TYR A 503 -2.43 -19.35 -31.57
N GLN A 504 -1.74 -18.34 -32.17
CA GLN A 504 -0.96 -18.60 -33.36
C GLN A 504 0.37 -19.26 -32.95
N VAL A 505 0.41 -20.57 -33.02
CA VAL A 505 1.69 -21.27 -33.04
C VAL A 505 2.38 -20.91 -34.35
N ASN A 506 3.55 -20.29 -34.26
CA ASN A 506 4.40 -20.07 -35.42
C ASN A 506 4.93 -21.43 -35.93
N MET A 507 4.25 -21.99 -36.94
CA MET A 507 4.57 -23.29 -37.53
C MET A 507 6.03 -23.39 -38.01
N ASN A 508 6.65 -22.27 -38.37
CA ASN A 508 8.06 -22.27 -38.80
C ASN A 508 9.03 -22.47 -37.62
N GLU A 509 8.66 -22.01 -36.44
CA GLU A 509 9.43 -22.22 -35.20
C GLU A 509 9.22 -23.64 -34.67
N ALA A 510 8.00 -24.16 -34.76
CA ALA A 510 7.67 -25.55 -34.45
C ALA A 510 8.42 -26.55 -35.36
N MET A 511 8.57 -26.24 -36.65
CA MET A 511 9.34 -27.05 -37.59
C MET A 511 10.85 -27.05 -37.34
N LYS A 512 11.40 -25.97 -36.82
CA LYS A 512 12.81 -25.91 -36.38
C LYS A 512 13.07 -26.77 -35.14
N ILE A 513 12.15 -26.78 -34.20
CA ILE A 513 12.17 -27.61 -33.00
C ILE A 513 11.94 -29.10 -33.35
N PHE A 514 11.18 -29.38 -34.41
CA PHE A 514 10.87 -30.73 -34.86
C PHE A 514 12.13 -31.55 -35.15
N ASN A 515 13.10 -30.97 -35.83
CA ASN A 515 14.34 -31.66 -36.19
C ASN A 515 15.28 -31.96 -35.00
N GLN A 516 15.05 -31.30 -33.87
CA GLN A 516 15.89 -31.46 -32.68
C GLN A 516 15.22 -32.29 -31.55
N LYS A 517 13.88 -32.32 -31.45
CA LYS A 517 13.18 -32.95 -30.32
C LYS A 517 11.79 -33.53 -30.68
N ARG A 518 11.76 -34.54 -31.56
CA ARG A 518 10.53 -35.18 -32.09
C ARG A 518 9.49 -35.54 -31.01
N LEU A 519 9.88 -36.09 -29.87
CA LEU A 519 8.97 -36.49 -28.80
C LEU A 519 8.34 -35.28 -28.08
N GLY A 520 9.08 -34.21 -27.91
CA GLY A 520 8.56 -32.97 -27.34
C GLY A 520 7.51 -32.31 -28.22
N LEU A 521 7.73 -32.33 -29.54
CA LEU A 521 6.78 -31.79 -30.50
C LEU A 521 5.46 -32.57 -30.53
N ILE A 522 5.52 -33.90 -30.51
CA ILE A 522 4.31 -34.74 -30.48
C ILE A 522 3.46 -34.38 -29.23
N ARG A 523 4.09 -34.18 -28.08
CA ARG A 523 3.38 -33.75 -26.86
C ARG A 523 2.80 -32.33 -27.00
N GLU A 524 3.57 -31.42 -27.56
CA GLU A 524 3.10 -30.05 -27.76
C GLU A 524 1.93 -29.97 -28.71
N MET A 525 1.96 -30.76 -29.81
CA MET A 525 0.85 -30.89 -30.74
C MET A 525 -0.38 -31.56 -30.09
N ARG A 526 -0.18 -32.60 -29.26
CA ARG A 526 -1.25 -33.20 -28.46
C ARG A 526 -1.88 -32.17 -27.51
N ASN A 527 -1.06 -31.44 -26.77
CA ASN A 527 -1.50 -30.40 -25.84
C ASN A 527 -2.26 -29.29 -26.57
N TYR A 528 -1.75 -28.84 -27.72
CA TYR A 528 -2.41 -27.86 -28.57
C TYR A 528 -3.78 -28.33 -29.07
N TYR A 529 -3.87 -29.58 -29.56
CA TYR A 529 -5.11 -30.16 -30.00
C TYR A 529 -6.13 -30.30 -28.86
N ALA A 530 -5.69 -30.77 -27.70
CA ALA A 530 -6.54 -30.87 -26.52
C ALA A 530 -7.13 -29.51 -26.11
N ARG A 531 -6.31 -28.47 -26.13
CA ARG A 531 -6.73 -27.09 -25.76
C ARG A 531 -7.70 -26.52 -26.77
N ASN A 532 -7.46 -26.70 -28.06
CA ASN A 532 -8.42 -26.30 -29.10
C ASN A 532 -9.76 -27.03 -28.98
N LEU A 533 -9.73 -28.31 -28.67
CA LEU A 533 -10.95 -29.06 -28.45
C LEU A 533 -11.76 -28.52 -27.27
N LEU A 534 -11.09 -28.18 -26.18
CA LEU A 534 -11.74 -27.54 -25.02
C LEU A 534 -12.26 -26.14 -25.34
N ILE A 535 -11.51 -25.35 -26.13
CA ILE A 535 -11.96 -24.03 -26.57
C ILE A 535 -13.23 -24.16 -27.40
N ASN A 536 -13.26 -25.06 -28.37
CA ASN A 536 -14.46 -25.32 -29.20
C ASN A 536 -15.65 -25.74 -28.33
N TRP A 537 -15.42 -26.57 -27.33
CA TRP A 537 -16.49 -27.01 -26.43
C TRP A 537 -17.05 -25.90 -25.56
N PHE A 538 -16.19 -25.05 -25.01
CA PHE A 538 -16.59 -24.06 -24.00
C PHE A 538 -16.69 -22.63 -24.50
N VAL A 539 -16.13 -22.30 -25.66
CA VAL A 539 -16.22 -20.98 -26.27
C VAL A 539 -17.16 -20.97 -27.46
N ASP A 540 -17.03 -21.95 -28.36
CA ASP A 540 -17.85 -22.05 -29.58
C ASP A 540 -19.14 -22.84 -29.36
N PHE A 541 -19.36 -23.35 -28.14
CA PHE A 541 -20.52 -24.16 -27.75
C PHE A 541 -20.72 -25.42 -28.62
N ASP A 542 -19.64 -25.92 -29.23
CA ASP A 542 -19.64 -27.16 -30.03
C ASP A 542 -19.30 -28.38 -29.15
N PHE A 543 -20.02 -28.49 -28.04
CA PHE A 543 -19.87 -29.59 -27.10
C PHE A 543 -20.60 -30.84 -27.63
N PRO A 544 -19.94 -32.03 -27.69
CA PRO A 544 -20.60 -33.24 -28.17
C PRO A 544 -21.84 -33.56 -27.33
N SER A 545 -22.95 -33.80 -27.97
CA SER A 545 -24.23 -34.12 -27.33
C SER A 545 -24.85 -32.97 -26.51
N ALA A 546 -24.42 -31.74 -26.73
CA ALA A 546 -24.97 -30.60 -26.02
C ALA A 546 -26.46 -30.43 -26.35
N SER A 547 -27.28 -30.26 -25.32
CA SER A 547 -28.54 -29.57 -25.51
C SER A 547 -28.22 -28.12 -25.89
N LYS A 548 -28.89 -27.57 -26.90
CA LYS A 548 -28.71 -26.15 -27.27
C LYS A 548 -29.20 -25.18 -26.18
N GLU A 549 -29.67 -25.68 -25.03
CA GLU A 549 -30.11 -24.92 -23.90
C GLU A 549 -28.91 -24.63 -22.97
N LEU A 550 -28.59 -23.36 -22.82
CA LEU A 550 -27.59 -22.87 -21.90
C LEU A 550 -28.23 -22.58 -20.54
N HIS A 551 -27.48 -22.71 -19.49
CA HIS A 551 -27.78 -22.11 -18.18
C HIS A 551 -26.67 -21.15 -17.78
N THR A 552 -27.08 -19.99 -17.30
CA THR A 552 -26.17 -18.94 -16.82
C THR A 552 -25.70 -19.31 -15.42
N THR A 553 -24.40 -19.33 -15.22
CA THR A 553 -23.75 -19.55 -13.93
C THR A 553 -22.89 -18.35 -13.58
N ASP A 554 -22.37 -18.32 -12.35
CA ASP A 554 -21.37 -17.32 -11.94
C ASP A 554 -20.04 -17.39 -12.73
N TYR A 555 -19.85 -18.42 -13.53
CA TYR A 555 -18.68 -18.68 -14.37
C TYR A 555 -18.93 -18.52 -15.86
N GLY A 556 -20.08 -18.01 -16.25
CA GLY A 556 -20.53 -17.87 -17.63
C GLY A 556 -21.69 -18.79 -17.99
N ASP A 557 -22.00 -18.86 -19.29
CA ASP A 557 -23.05 -19.70 -19.83
C ASP A 557 -22.48 -21.09 -20.17
N PHE A 558 -23.13 -22.13 -19.68
CA PHE A 558 -22.76 -23.54 -19.94
C PHE A 558 -23.94 -24.34 -20.46
N PRO A 559 -23.71 -25.36 -21.28
CA PRO A 559 -24.74 -26.33 -21.65
C PRO A 559 -25.35 -26.98 -20.40
N ARG A 560 -26.68 -27.24 -20.39
CA ARG A 560 -27.37 -27.81 -19.22
C ARG A 560 -26.91 -29.20 -18.82
N ASN A 561 -26.27 -29.92 -19.72
CA ASN A 561 -25.70 -31.25 -19.45
C ASN A 561 -24.29 -31.21 -18.84
N ILE A 562 -23.78 -30.04 -18.47
CA ILE A 562 -22.49 -29.89 -17.78
C ILE A 562 -22.73 -29.45 -16.33
N LYS A 563 -22.04 -30.11 -15.41
CA LYS A 563 -22.02 -29.77 -14.00
C LYS A 563 -20.70 -29.11 -13.65
N LEU A 564 -20.75 -27.94 -13.03
CA LEU A 564 -19.57 -27.25 -12.48
C LEU A 564 -19.24 -27.84 -11.11
N VAL A 565 -18.13 -28.57 -11.02
CA VAL A 565 -17.69 -29.23 -9.79
C VAL A 565 -16.51 -28.47 -9.19
N PRO A 566 -16.53 -28.06 -7.91
CA PRO A 566 -15.36 -27.48 -7.25
C PRO A 566 -14.14 -28.39 -7.40
N PHE A 567 -12.99 -27.83 -7.75
CA PHE A 567 -11.80 -28.65 -7.98
C PHE A 567 -11.43 -29.47 -6.75
N GLN A 568 -11.58 -28.92 -5.55
CA GLN A 568 -11.37 -29.65 -4.29
C GLN A 568 -12.16 -30.97 -4.20
N ASP A 569 -13.37 -31.00 -4.78
CA ASP A 569 -14.24 -32.20 -4.70
C ASP A 569 -13.74 -33.34 -5.59
N LEU A 570 -12.88 -33.02 -6.56
CA LEU A 570 -12.24 -33.98 -7.47
C LEU A 570 -10.87 -34.45 -6.95
N VAL A 571 -10.30 -33.78 -5.96
CA VAL A 571 -8.99 -34.09 -5.37
C VAL A 571 -9.14 -35.17 -4.30
N SER A 572 -8.30 -36.21 -4.36
CA SER A 572 -8.17 -37.22 -3.30
C SER A 572 -7.10 -36.83 -2.28
N GLU A 573 -5.94 -36.32 -2.77
CA GLU A 573 -4.82 -35.95 -1.95
C GLU A 573 -4.13 -34.69 -2.50
N SER A 574 -3.64 -33.85 -1.59
CA SER A 574 -2.77 -32.72 -1.91
C SER A 574 -1.50 -32.81 -1.06
N ILE A 575 -0.37 -33.10 -1.71
CA ILE A 575 0.88 -33.43 -1.06
C ILE A 575 1.89 -32.29 -1.24
N SER A 576 2.45 -31.79 -0.14
CA SER A 576 3.52 -30.80 -0.17
C SER A 576 4.84 -31.42 -0.58
N GLY A 577 5.57 -30.76 -1.46
CA GLY A 577 6.87 -31.19 -1.90
C GLY A 577 7.98 -31.08 -0.84
N GLU A 578 9.19 -31.46 -1.21
CA GLU A 578 10.39 -31.39 -0.37
C GLU A 578 11.64 -31.22 -1.23
N TRP A 579 12.49 -30.26 -0.87
CA TRP A 579 13.72 -29.98 -1.63
C TRP A 579 14.83 -31.02 -1.41
N GLY A 580 14.95 -31.56 -0.20
CA GLY A 580 16.03 -32.46 0.18
C GLY A 580 17.40 -31.79 0.32
N LYS A 581 18.45 -32.61 0.29
CA LYS A 581 19.86 -32.20 0.38
C LYS A 581 20.57 -32.35 -0.96
N GLU A 582 21.70 -31.62 -1.17
CA GLU A 582 22.49 -31.73 -2.41
C GLU A 582 23.35 -32.99 -2.45
N CYS A 583 23.82 -33.40 -1.29
CA CYS A 583 24.64 -34.59 -1.12
C CYS A 583 24.04 -35.51 -0.06
N PRO A 584 24.36 -36.82 -0.09
CA PRO A 584 23.94 -37.73 0.96
C PRO A 584 24.48 -37.30 2.32
N GLU A 585 23.62 -37.13 3.30
CA GLU A 585 23.97 -36.70 4.65
C GLU A 585 23.06 -37.38 5.68
N GLY A 586 23.62 -38.20 6.56
CA GLY A 586 22.91 -38.88 7.62
C GLY A 586 21.68 -39.66 7.13
N ARG A 587 20.49 -39.29 7.56
CA ARG A 587 19.23 -39.94 7.17
C ARG A 587 18.80 -39.61 5.75
N TYR A 588 19.37 -38.58 5.11
CA TYR A 588 19.11 -38.16 3.74
C TYR A 588 19.98 -38.96 2.76
N SER A 589 19.67 -40.22 2.55
CA SER A 589 20.49 -41.16 1.77
C SER A 589 19.83 -41.63 0.48
N GLN A 590 18.56 -41.33 0.26
CA GLN A 590 17.82 -41.81 -0.91
C GLN A 590 17.87 -40.77 -2.02
N ALA A 591 18.42 -41.18 -3.17
CA ALA A 591 18.50 -40.35 -4.36
C ALA A 591 17.11 -40.21 -5.02
N ILE A 592 16.77 -39.00 -5.41
CA ILE A 592 15.52 -38.64 -6.10
C ILE A 592 15.78 -37.63 -7.20
N LYS A 593 14.85 -37.52 -8.14
CA LYS A 593 14.70 -36.36 -9.02
C LYS A 593 13.67 -35.40 -8.41
N CYS A 594 14.01 -34.10 -8.26
CA CYS A 594 13.18 -33.13 -7.58
C CYS A 594 12.71 -32.02 -8.53
N ILE A 595 11.44 -32.04 -8.94
CA ILE A 595 10.86 -31.08 -9.89
C ILE A 595 10.67 -29.71 -9.21
N ARG A 596 11.22 -28.66 -9.84
CA ARG A 596 11.03 -27.27 -9.46
C ARG A 596 9.94 -26.59 -10.29
N GLY A 597 9.40 -25.47 -9.84
CA GLY A 597 8.50 -24.63 -10.64
C GLY A 597 9.10 -24.21 -11.99
N THR A 598 10.42 -23.99 -12.03
CA THR A 598 11.16 -23.65 -13.26
C THR A 598 11.30 -24.81 -14.23
N ASP A 599 11.19 -26.04 -13.77
CA ASP A 599 11.29 -27.24 -14.63
C ASP A 599 9.95 -27.57 -15.31
N ILE A 600 8.82 -27.08 -14.79
CA ILE A 600 7.47 -27.38 -15.30
C ILE A 600 7.31 -27.14 -16.80
N PRO A 601 7.73 -25.99 -17.39
CA PRO A 601 7.63 -25.78 -18.83
C PRO A 601 8.43 -26.81 -19.64
N ASN A 602 9.63 -27.16 -19.17
CA ASN A 602 10.51 -28.10 -19.85
C ASN A 602 9.98 -29.53 -19.79
N ILE A 603 9.38 -29.93 -18.66
CA ILE A 603 8.77 -31.26 -18.48
C ILE A 603 7.61 -31.44 -19.46
N THR A 604 6.79 -30.42 -19.69
CA THR A 604 5.72 -30.46 -20.68
C THR A 604 6.22 -30.65 -22.12
N LEU A 605 7.46 -30.25 -22.40
CA LEU A 605 8.17 -30.40 -23.67
C LEU A 605 9.02 -31.69 -23.75
N ALA A 606 8.91 -32.58 -22.78
CA ALA A 606 9.74 -33.81 -22.66
C ALA A 606 11.25 -33.55 -22.51
N TYR A 607 11.62 -32.40 -21.90
CA TYR A 607 12.99 -32.08 -21.55
C TYR A 607 13.21 -32.17 -20.04
N TYR A 608 14.05 -33.09 -19.59
CA TYR A 608 14.24 -33.43 -18.17
C TYR A 608 15.66 -33.16 -17.66
N GLY A 609 16.59 -32.73 -18.54
CA GLY A 609 18.00 -32.60 -18.23
C GLY A 609 18.33 -31.70 -17.03
N ASP A 610 17.48 -30.71 -16.79
CA ASP A 610 17.67 -29.73 -15.72
C ASP A 610 17.04 -30.13 -14.37
N VAL A 611 16.28 -31.25 -14.33
CA VAL A 611 15.66 -31.72 -13.08
C VAL A 611 16.75 -32.21 -12.13
N PRO A 612 16.99 -31.54 -10.99
CA PRO A 612 18.12 -31.79 -10.13
C PRO A 612 18.01 -33.14 -9.39
N LEU A 613 19.18 -33.75 -9.18
CA LEU A 613 19.37 -34.86 -8.25
C LEU A 613 19.38 -34.32 -6.82
N ARG A 614 18.60 -34.92 -5.93
CA ARG A 614 18.54 -34.58 -4.50
C ARG A 614 18.51 -35.85 -3.64
N TYR A 615 18.73 -35.66 -2.34
CA TYR A 615 18.73 -36.76 -1.38
C TYR A 615 17.70 -36.48 -0.28
N VAL A 616 16.83 -37.46 -0.04
CA VAL A 616 15.74 -37.38 0.95
C VAL A 616 15.75 -38.57 1.90
N GLN A 617 14.95 -38.52 2.94
CA GLN A 617 14.75 -39.65 3.84
C GLN A 617 13.85 -40.72 3.16
N LYS A 618 14.08 -42.00 3.45
CA LYS A 618 13.30 -43.11 2.89
C LYS A 618 11.78 -42.94 3.12
N LYS A 619 11.40 -42.46 4.29
CA LYS A 619 9.99 -42.26 4.64
C LYS A 619 9.34 -41.19 3.73
N HIS A 620 10.07 -40.14 3.32
CA HIS A 620 9.56 -39.07 2.48
C HIS A 620 9.29 -39.54 1.04
N ILE A 621 10.03 -40.54 0.55
CA ILE A 621 9.71 -41.17 -0.74
C ILE A 621 8.35 -41.90 -0.65
N GLN A 622 8.09 -42.59 0.45
CA GLN A 622 6.82 -43.31 0.62
C GLN A 622 5.63 -42.37 0.68
N GLU A 623 5.80 -41.22 1.36
CA GLU A 623 4.73 -40.23 1.63
C GLU A 623 4.53 -39.23 0.48
N LYS A 624 5.60 -38.90 -0.29
CA LYS A 624 5.60 -37.76 -1.21
C LYS A 624 5.96 -38.08 -2.65
N ARG A 625 6.09 -39.37 -2.98
CA ARG A 625 6.42 -39.80 -4.35
C ARG A 625 5.32 -39.41 -5.33
N VAL A 626 5.72 -38.77 -6.42
CA VAL A 626 4.88 -38.46 -7.56
C VAL A 626 4.48 -39.76 -8.28
N GLN A 627 3.24 -39.84 -8.69
CA GLN A 627 2.67 -41.01 -9.40
C GLN A 627 2.18 -40.58 -10.79
N THR A 628 1.91 -41.57 -11.64
CA THR A 628 1.29 -41.33 -12.93
C THR A 628 -0.09 -40.69 -12.72
N ASN A 629 -0.44 -39.72 -13.55
CA ASN A 629 -1.66 -38.93 -13.52
C ASN A 629 -1.72 -37.92 -12.35
N ASP A 630 -0.64 -37.74 -11.58
CA ASP A 630 -0.54 -36.58 -10.67
C ASP A 630 -0.37 -35.28 -11.47
N ILE A 631 -0.97 -34.20 -10.97
CA ILE A 631 -0.78 -32.85 -11.48
C ILE A 631 0.12 -32.10 -10.48
N ILE A 632 1.29 -31.65 -10.93
CA ILE A 632 2.17 -30.80 -10.12
C ILE A 632 1.79 -29.34 -10.39
N VAL A 633 1.60 -28.56 -9.31
CA VAL A 633 1.27 -27.15 -9.33
C VAL A 633 2.34 -26.35 -8.60
N GLU A 634 2.86 -25.31 -9.24
CA GLU A 634 3.73 -24.33 -8.60
C GLU A 634 2.90 -23.46 -7.63
N ILE A 635 3.29 -23.42 -6.36
CA ILE A 635 2.60 -22.62 -5.34
C ILE A 635 3.39 -21.37 -4.92
N SER A 636 4.66 -21.26 -5.33
CA SER A 636 5.50 -20.12 -5.03
C SER A 636 6.49 -19.88 -6.16
N GLY A 637 6.54 -18.68 -6.68
CA GLY A 637 7.36 -18.29 -7.84
C GLY A 637 6.73 -17.12 -8.58
N GLY A 638 6.83 -17.15 -9.92
CA GLY A 638 6.26 -16.11 -10.77
C GLY A 638 7.15 -14.86 -10.90
N SER A 639 6.66 -13.90 -11.66
CA SER A 639 7.29 -12.60 -11.90
C SER A 639 6.21 -11.53 -12.04
N PRO A 640 6.53 -10.25 -12.17
CA PRO A 640 5.52 -9.20 -12.40
C PRO A 640 4.60 -9.48 -13.60
N VAL A 641 5.13 -10.14 -14.64
CA VAL A 641 4.39 -10.45 -15.87
C VAL A 641 3.94 -11.91 -15.98
N GLN A 642 4.29 -12.75 -15.01
CA GLN A 642 3.96 -14.17 -15.00
C GLN A 642 3.35 -14.55 -13.66
N SER A 643 2.13 -15.10 -13.69
CA SER A 643 1.51 -15.60 -12.46
C SER A 643 2.18 -16.86 -11.93
N THR A 644 2.00 -17.12 -10.63
CA THR A 644 2.24 -18.42 -10.01
C THR A 644 1.17 -19.42 -10.45
N GLY A 645 1.43 -20.70 -10.28
CA GLY A 645 0.42 -21.73 -10.57
C GLY A 645 0.63 -22.46 -11.89
N ARG A 646 1.85 -22.41 -12.43
CA ARG A 646 2.22 -23.31 -13.55
C ARG A 646 1.98 -24.75 -13.18
N THR A 647 1.47 -25.52 -14.13
CA THR A 647 1.10 -26.92 -13.90
C THR A 647 1.75 -27.83 -14.92
N CYS A 648 2.05 -29.07 -14.53
CA CYS A 648 2.37 -30.15 -15.46
C CYS A 648 1.66 -31.45 -15.04
N LEU A 649 1.23 -32.22 -16.05
CA LEU A 649 0.71 -33.57 -15.88
C LEU A 649 1.86 -34.55 -15.90
N ILE A 650 1.93 -35.43 -14.92
CA ILE A 650 2.94 -36.49 -14.84
C ILE A 650 2.43 -37.78 -15.50
N THR A 651 3.06 -38.16 -16.57
CA THR A 651 2.78 -39.39 -17.28
C THR A 651 3.74 -40.51 -16.88
N GLY A 652 3.37 -41.77 -17.15
CA GLY A 652 4.25 -42.90 -16.91
C GLY A 652 5.58 -42.81 -17.69
N THR A 653 5.56 -42.21 -18.88
CA THR A 653 6.76 -41.97 -19.70
C THR A 653 7.72 -41.01 -18.96
N ILE A 654 7.21 -39.93 -18.38
CA ILE A 654 8.04 -38.97 -17.61
C ILE A 654 8.76 -39.66 -16.44
N LEU A 655 8.01 -40.51 -15.70
CA LEU A 655 8.58 -41.21 -14.56
C LEU A 655 9.63 -42.26 -14.99
N ASN A 656 9.43 -42.92 -16.12
CA ASN A 656 10.40 -43.87 -16.68
C ASN A 656 11.68 -43.16 -17.16
N ASP A 657 11.52 -42.01 -17.86
CA ASP A 657 12.66 -41.23 -18.39
C ASP A 657 13.51 -40.59 -17.29
N LEU A 658 12.92 -40.30 -16.12
CA LEU A 658 13.66 -39.76 -14.96
C LEU A 658 14.42 -40.80 -14.14
N GLU A 659 14.17 -42.10 -14.35
CA GLU A 659 14.87 -43.30 -13.82
C GLU A 659 14.92 -43.43 -12.29
N LEU A 660 14.70 -42.34 -11.53
CA LEU A 660 14.70 -42.28 -10.08
C LEU A 660 13.32 -41.94 -9.52
N PRO A 661 13.04 -42.24 -8.25
CA PRO A 661 11.84 -41.72 -7.61
C PRO A 661 11.75 -40.21 -7.76
N VAL A 662 10.57 -39.69 -8.11
CA VAL A 662 10.34 -38.30 -8.38
C VAL A 662 9.57 -37.67 -7.22
N LEU A 663 10.07 -36.53 -6.72
CA LEU A 663 9.38 -35.62 -5.81
C LEU A 663 9.32 -34.23 -6.45
N CYS A 664 8.59 -33.29 -5.85
CA CYS A 664 8.69 -31.89 -6.22
C CYS A 664 9.23 -31.05 -5.04
N THR A 665 9.64 -29.81 -5.31
CA THR A 665 10.10 -28.89 -4.26
C THR A 665 8.95 -28.46 -3.35
N ASN A 666 9.29 -27.88 -2.19
CA ASN A 666 8.33 -27.23 -1.30
C ASN A 666 7.65 -25.98 -1.90
N PHE A 667 8.12 -25.49 -3.07
CA PHE A 667 7.46 -24.45 -3.89
C PHE A 667 6.45 -25.02 -4.89
N CYS A 668 6.23 -26.33 -4.86
CA CYS A 668 5.26 -27.04 -5.65
C CYS A 668 4.37 -27.95 -4.77
N ARG A 669 3.19 -28.29 -5.28
CA ARG A 669 2.32 -29.30 -4.68
C ARG A 669 1.93 -30.35 -5.70
N ILE A 670 1.79 -31.57 -5.23
CA ILE A 670 1.23 -32.67 -5.99
C ILE A 670 -0.28 -32.70 -5.72
N ILE A 671 -1.07 -32.72 -6.78
CA ILE A 671 -2.52 -32.92 -6.72
C ILE A 671 -2.81 -34.29 -7.31
N ARG A 672 -3.42 -35.15 -6.54
CA ARG A 672 -3.89 -36.47 -6.93
C ARG A 672 -5.40 -36.48 -6.99
N LEU A 673 -5.96 -36.97 -8.09
CA LEU A 673 -7.39 -36.98 -8.31
C LEU A 673 -8.04 -38.24 -7.78
N LYS A 674 -9.32 -38.13 -7.42
CA LYS A 674 -10.17 -39.32 -7.09
C LYS A 674 -10.31 -40.25 -8.28
N GLU A 675 -10.46 -39.67 -9.49
CA GLU A 675 -10.56 -40.37 -10.76
C GLU A 675 -9.34 -40.03 -11.63
N PRO A 676 -8.25 -40.81 -11.56
CA PRO A 676 -7.03 -40.53 -12.31
C PRO A 676 -7.19 -40.44 -13.82
N ALA A 677 -8.21 -41.11 -14.37
CA ALA A 677 -8.52 -41.08 -15.80
C ALA A 677 -8.84 -39.66 -16.31
N TYR A 678 -9.33 -38.76 -15.46
CA TYR A 678 -9.67 -37.40 -15.87
C TYR A 678 -8.50 -36.40 -15.74
N ALA A 679 -7.35 -36.87 -15.32
CA ALA A 679 -6.21 -35.98 -15.03
C ALA A 679 -5.76 -35.14 -16.24
N GLU A 680 -5.73 -35.74 -17.44
CA GLU A 680 -5.34 -35.04 -18.66
C GLU A 680 -6.37 -33.97 -19.06
N TYR A 681 -7.66 -34.27 -18.98
CA TYR A 681 -8.73 -33.31 -19.21
C TYR A 681 -8.65 -32.13 -18.24
N ILE A 682 -8.56 -32.42 -16.94
CA ILE A 682 -8.51 -31.43 -15.87
C ILE A 682 -7.23 -30.60 -15.99
N TYR A 683 -6.09 -31.20 -16.28
CA TYR A 683 -4.83 -30.52 -16.53
C TYR A 683 -4.95 -29.50 -17.67
N HIS A 684 -5.50 -29.87 -18.80
CA HIS A 684 -5.64 -28.96 -19.93
C HIS A 684 -6.62 -27.84 -19.64
N TYR A 685 -7.69 -28.09 -18.89
CA TYR A 685 -8.62 -27.07 -18.47
C TYR A 685 -7.97 -26.07 -17.51
N ILE A 686 -7.26 -26.54 -16.49
CA ILE A 686 -6.50 -25.69 -15.56
C ILE A 686 -5.44 -24.87 -16.30
N PHE A 687 -4.73 -25.47 -17.23
CA PHE A 687 -3.75 -24.79 -18.06
C PHE A 687 -4.40 -23.68 -18.91
N LEU A 688 -5.58 -23.90 -19.44
CA LEU A 688 -6.33 -22.91 -20.19
C LEU A 688 -6.68 -21.70 -19.32
N LEU A 689 -7.10 -21.92 -18.07
CA LEU A 689 -7.35 -20.86 -17.10
C LEU A 689 -6.07 -20.07 -16.77
N TYR A 690 -4.94 -20.80 -16.60
CA TYR A 690 -3.64 -20.19 -16.35
C TYR A 690 -3.22 -19.25 -17.50
N THR A 691 -3.30 -19.72 -18.74
CA THR A 691 -2.91 -18.92 -19.93
C THR A 691 -3.80 -17.69 -20.15
N ARG A 692 -5.04 -17.72 -19.64
CA ARG A 692 -5.97 -16.58 -19.66
C ARG A 692 -5.77 -15.60 -18.50
N GLY A 693 -4.72 -15.78 -17.68
CA GLY A 693 -4.37 -14.89 -16.60
C GLY A 693 -5.25 -14.99 -15.35
N TYR A 694 -6.14 -16.00 -15.28
CA TYR A 694 -7.04 -16.18 -14.13
C TYR A 694 -6.28 -16.32 -12.81
N PHE A 695 -5.10 -16.90 -12.84
CA PHE A 695 -4.29 -17.17 -11.65
C PHE A 695 -3.72 -15.91 -11.00
N PHE A 696 -3.65 -14.77 -11.71
CA PHE A 696 -3.29 -13.48 -11.09
C PHE A 696 -4.26 -13.10 -9.95
N ASN A 697 -5.52 -13.52 -10.06
CA ASN A 697 -6.53 -13.29 -9.02
C ASN A 697 -6.37 -14.21 -7.81
N LEU A 698 -5.66 -15.34 -7.97
CA LEU A 698 -5.47 -16.37 -6.95
C LEU A 698 -4.09 -16.30 -6.27
N GLU A 699 -3.32 -15.22 -6.47
CA GLU A 699 -1.98 -15.10 -5.90
C GLU A 699 -1.86 -13.93 -4.91
N ASN A 700 -0.95 -14.11 -3.95
CA ASN A 700 -0.49 -13.07 -3.06
C ASN A 700 0.94 -12.66 -3.41
N ASN A 701 1.23 -11.37 -3.33
CA ASN A 701 2.57 -10.84 -3.51
C ASN A 701 3.13 -10.44 -2.15
N THR A 702 4.00 -11.28 -1.61
CA THR A 702 4.69 -11.01 -0.34
C THR A 702 6.19 -10.95 -0.60
N THR A 703 6.84 -9.85 -0.23
CA THR A 703 8.32 -9.68 -0.28
C THR A 703 8.98 -10.03 -1.63
N GLY A 704 8.33 -9.68 -2.74
CA GLY A 704 8.88 -9.91 -4.10
C GLY A 704 8.69 -11.34 -4.64
N ILE A 705 8.14 -12.26 -3.87
CA ILE A 705 7.79 -13.62 -4.31
C ILE A 705 6.27 -13.73 -4.32
N LYS A 706 5.72 -14.19 -5.46
CA LYS A 706 4.31 -14.48 -5.59
C LYS A 706 3.99 -15.86 -5.05
N ASN A 707 2.91 -15.98 -4.30
CA ASN A 707 2.43 -17.24 -3.75
C ASN A 707 0.99 -17.48 -4.17
N LEU A 708 0.70 -18.67 -4.66
CA LEU A 708 -0.66 -19.11 -4.98
C LEU A 708 -1.45 -19.27 -3.68
N ILE A 709 -2.63 -18.68 -3.58
CA ILE A 709 -3.59 -18.93 -2.50
C ILE A 709 -4.20 -20.29 -2.74
N PHE A 710 -3.51 -21.35 -2.30
CA PHE A 710 -3.80 -22.72 -2.70
C PHE A 710 -5.20 -23.20 -2.28
N SER A 711 -5.71 -22.73 -1.15
CA SER A 711 -7.10 -23.02 -0.72
C SER A 711 -8.12 -22.40 -1.68
N ALA A 712 -7.91 -21.15 -2.08
CA ALA A 712 -8.77 -20.49 -3.06
C ALA A 712 -8.66 -21.15 -4.46
N PHE A 713 -7.46 -21.57 -4.84
CA PHE A 713 -7.24 -22.33 -6.07
C PHE A 713 -8.11 -23.61 -6.09
N LEU A 714 -8.14 -24.37 -5.01
CA LEU A 714 -8.96 -25.58 -4.94
C LEU A 714 -10.47 -25.31 -4.85
N GLN A 715 -10.88 -24.27 -4.14
CA GLN A 715 -12.29 -23.96 -3.88
C GLN A 715 -12.95 -23.19 -5.03
N ASN A 716 -12.23 -22.21 -5.59
CA ASN A 716 -12.81 -21.28 -6.56
C ASN A 716 -12.74 -21.77 -8.00
N ILE A 717 -11.78 -22.65 -8.34
CA ILE A 717 -11.79 -23.27 -9.66
C ILE A 717 -12.91 -24.29 -9.72
N LYS A 718 -13.81 -24.10 -10.68
CA LYS A 718 -14.88 -25.05 -10.99
C LYS A 718 -14.52 -25.77 -12.29
N ILE A 719 -14.47 -27.08 -12.22
CA ILE A 719 -14.19 -27.94 -13.37
C ILE A 719 -15.51 -28.32 -14.02
N PRO A 720 -15.71 -28.04 -15.32
CA PRO A 720 -16.92 -28.46 -16.03
C PRO A 720 -16.86 -29.97 -16.31
N ILE A 721 -17.70 -30.73 -15.65
CA ILE A 721 -17.81 -32.17 -15.81
C ILE A 721 -19.11 -32.48 -16.54
N PRO A 722 -19.07 -33.16 -17.71
CA PRO A 722 -20.26 -33.63 -18.40
C PRO A 722 -21.06 -34.64 -17.55
N ASN A 723 -22.38 -34.58 -17.61
CA ASN A 723 -23.23 -35.58 -16.96
C ASN A 723 -23.03 -36.97 -17.58
N ASP A 724 -22.71 -37.01 -18.86
CA ASP A 724 -22.34 -38.23 -19.58
C ASP A 724 -20.82 -38.38 -19.65
N ILE A 725 -20.26 -39.26 -18.85
CA ILE A 725 -18.84 -39.60 -18.75
C ILE A 725 -18.25 -40.13 -20.07
N SER A 726 -19.07 -40.67 -20.95
CA SER A 726 -18.63 -41.16 -22.28
C SER A 726 -17.98 -40.01 -23.10
N ILE A 727 -18.37 -38.77 -22.86
CA ILE A 727 -17.83 -37.59 -23.52
C ILE A 727 -16.35 -37.36 -23.11
N LEU A 728 -16.00 -37.55 -21.84
CA LEU A 728 -14.61 -37.45 -21.40
C LEU A 728 -13.76 -38.61 -21.97
N ASN A 729 -14.32 -39.82 -22.01
CA ASN A 729 -13.64 -40.94 -22.63
C ASN A 729 -13.44 -40.71 -24.14
N ASN A 730 -14.40 -40.08 -24.81
CA ASN A 730 -14.26 -39.71 -26.21
C ASN A 730 -13.19 -38.64 -26.41
N PHE A 731 -13.10 -37.65 -25.52
CA PHE A 731 -12.03 -36.66 -25.53
C PHE A 731 -10.66 -37.31 -25.48
N LEU A 732 -10.42 -38.21 -24.52
CA LEU A 732 -9.15 -38.93 -24.40
C LEU A 732 -8.85 -39.78 -25.62
N ASN A 733 -9.85 -40.51 -26.15
CA ASN A 733 -9.72 -41.30 -27.35
C ASN A 733 -9.36 -40.47 -28.59
N GLN A 734 -9.94 -39.28 -28.74
CA GLN A 734 -9.57 -38.35 -29.81
C GLN A 734 -8.12 -37.87 -29.70
N LEU A 735 -7.62 -37.60 -28.47
CA LEU A 735 -6.22 -37.24 -28.23
C LEU A 735 -5.27 -38.37 -28.61
N ASP A 736 -5.65 -39.64 -28.29
CA ASP A 736 -4.83 -40.80 -28.60
C ASP A 736 -4.79 -41.07 -30.11
N ILE A 737 -5.93 -40.96 -30.77
CA ILE A 737 -6.03 -41.09 -32.26
C ILE A 737 -5.19 -39.97 -32.91
N TYR A 738 -5.26 -38.73 -32.42
CA TYR A 738 -4.46 -37.63 -32.95
C TYR A 738 -2.97 -37.88 -32.77
N SER A 739 -2.55 -38.32 -31.58
CA SER A 739 -1.15 -38.61 -31.26
C SER A 739 -0.58 -39.77 -32.11
N SER A 740 -1.41 -40.77 -32.47
CA SER A 740 -1.00 -41.87 -33.30
C SER A 740 -0.81 -41.52 -34.78
N ARG A 741 -1.37 -40.37 -35.23
CA ARG A 741 -1.25 -39.87 -36.59
C ARG A 741 -0.07 -38.93 -36.81
N ILE A 742 0.52 -38.44 -35.73
CA ILE A 742 1.73 -37.58 -35.72
C ILE A 742 2.96 -38.45 -35.57
#